data_6466030e30c04cb292fb3d1d72c52b1a
#
_entry.id   6466030e30c04cb292fb3d1d72c52b1a
#
_cell.length_a   1.000
_cell.length_b   1.000
_cell.length_c   1.000
_cell.angle_alpha   90.00
_cell.angle_beta   90.00
_cell.angle_gamma   90.00
#
_symmetry.space_group_name_H-M   'P 1'
#
loop_
_entity.id
_entity.type
_entity.pdbx_description
1 polymer ?
#
loop_
_entity_poly.entity_id
_entity_poly.type
_entity_poly.pdbx_seq_one_letter_code
_entity_poly.pdbx_strand_id
1 'polypeptide(L)'
;MNHLKVTLLWIIKVLCACALAPNVTAQIPDSIQTVLKHTKVLDVTNHTPKWPLFVWPIHGALEEVDHAMTLQALTQLKQRGIAYSVRWNPHDREKSIQEALRIGKMQKALGMVVSVDATQCLYALFDGSVKTAHLDQNGNPFWDTSFSPKLGCPFALEHRIPVIKERIEFFIQAYQVEGITPEVIVADWEIDGPIEWNAAWENSHRCQRCRDSLPNTIDFRGFQTVLRQLRSQFQQSMFTGPIKHAFPGVHVGNYAVNPHDGHRYWFDYFETLPEQAPVVHEFGATYREWAEEFEASGYTLSMPVVYTWHRLFDELPFNQTDYRWFYNMLKVASNASSHTRSTLPSIPFVHWHVTAPPSEPKASVAPMSAEVYQDLLWHMLLRGHDSLFLWWQADELAEEVALCHEVYREASRFSDFLENGQPIEQAVDPWPGDTISGLRLESQVLVKRNHFGSVSEERVIHLDESHQVRVPQDHQFGILDVEPTPESRSWLETNFPFGFYELPKNSSKLEEMAQAGINLVRCQDMEDLDRVSKLGMKGWISLAVQDGLSESLMQRASYLWHHPGLAVWEGPDEIIWTFTAYSFLKDKAGFTREDWENQIPKATDYAYSVGNDLIPRMHHAIAWIKRNDPLKRPFWINEAVDSDAYFSREMIESVDIVGSDYYAVRASGTDIQSTSRLVSRWNSIGMGRPVWAVLQGFSWHAIREDRDRLYPTFKQSRFMAYDGIVQGVRGCLYWGTETIDDEEFRQSLFALSSEIQALGPVLSQGKDIELDVKVITDLFEVKGSGAAIRCLQREEEVLLIVINKDNHRHLGVEITGLHHWDGKRFHLLYGSEMHRPRQGRFITRLQAHEVKVFSTHPQRARGRSSGRDYGN
;
A
#
# COMPACT_ATOMS: atom_id res chain seq x y z
N MET A 1 26.49 -1.54 32.92
CA MET A 1 27.52 -0.51 33.24
C MET A 1 28.44 -0.17 32.07
N ASN A 2 28.45 -0.92 30.98
CA ASN A 2 29.25 -0.56 29.78
C ASN A 2 28.51 0.28 28.73
N HIS A 3 27.18 0.29 28.72
CA HIS A 3 26.41 1.06 27.77
C HIS A 3 26.42 2.58 28.02
N LEU A 4 26.61 3.01 29.28
CA LEU A 4 26.66 4.46 29.60
C LEU A 4 27.91 5.18 29.09
N LYS A 5 29.01 4.49 28.86
CA LYS A 5 30.26 5.12 28.42
C LYS A 5 30.30 5.44 26.93
N VAL A 6 29.56 4.72 26.10
CA VAL A 6 29.58 4.89 24.65
C VAL A 6 28.64 6.01 24.24
N THR A 7 27.46 6.10 24.82
CA THR A 7 26.50 7.18 24.57
C THR A 7 27.04 8.54 25.05
N LEU A 8 27.76 8.55 26.20
CA LEU A 8 28.38 9.76 26.70
C LEU A 8 29.55 10.23 25.83
N LEU A 9 30.26 9.32 25.16
CA LEU A 9 31.36 9.68 24.25
C LEU A 9 30.83 10.28 22.93
N TRP A 10 29.65 9.91 22.50
CA TRP A 10 29.03 10.48 21.29
C TRP A 10 28.48 11.88 21.56
N ILE A 11 27.78 12.06 22.68
CA ILE A 11 27.31 13.36 23.16
C ILE A 11 28.49 14.29 23.49
N ILE A 12 29.59 13.74 24.07
CA ILE A 12 30.78 14.52 24.38
C ILE A 12 31.56 14.89 23.11
N LYS A 13 31.61 14.06 22.07
CA LYS A 13 32.25 14.43 20.79
C LYS A 13 31.50 15.52 20.06
N VAL A 14 30.13 15.51 20.11
CA VAL A 14 29.33 16.60 19.54
C VAL A 14 29.40 17.87 20.40
N LEU A 15 29.50 17.77 21.72
CA LEU A 15 29.64 18.93 22.64
C LEU A 15 31.06 19.48 22.75
N CYS A 16 32.11 18.63 22.60
CA CYS A 16 33.50 19.11 22.62
C CYS A 16 33.95 19.77 21.33
N ALA A 17 33.23 19.59 20.20
CA ALA A 17 33.51 20.36 18.99
C ALA A 17 33.03 21.83 19.08
N CYS A 18 32.24 22.17 20.11
CA CYS A 18 31.68 23.52 20.33
C CYS A 18 32.44 24.37 21.39
N ALA A 19 33.54 23.91 21.95
CA ALA A 19 34.20 24.60 23.11
C ALA A 19 35.62 25.13 22.85
N LEU A 20 35.96 25.53 21.63
CA LEU A 20 37.13 26.32 21.36
C LEU A 20 36.76 27.37 20.30
N ALA A 21 36.59 28.61 20.71
CA ALA A 21 36.47 29.71 19.80
C ALA A 21 37.78 29.88 19.02
N PRO A 22 37.79 29.77 17.72
CA PRO A 22 38.89 30.26 16.92
C PRO A 22 38.46 31.47 16.10
N ASN A 23 39.39 32.27 15.85
CA ASN A 23 39.46 33.36 14.89
C ASN A 23 38.64 33.04 13.61
N VAL A 24 37.91 34.05 13.13
CA VAL A 24 37.29 34.06 11.80
C VAL A 24 38.26 33.46 10.78
N THR A 25 37.94 32.25 10.34
CA THR A 25 38.81 31.57 9.37
C THR A 25 38.55 32.12 7.99
N ALA A 26 39.57 32.65 7.35
CA ALA A 26 39.54 33.13 5.97
C ALA A 26 39.59 31.93 4.96
N GLN A 27 38.92 30.82 5.27
CA GLN A 27 38.97 29.62 4.47
C GLN A 27 37.59 28.92 4.40
N ILE A 28 37.20 28.48 3.23
CA ILE A 28 35.98 27.68 3.04
C ILE A 28 36.13 26.38 3.86
N PRO A 29 35.13 25.98 4.67
CA PRO A 29 35.18 24.76 5.49
C PRO A 29 35.45 23.50 4.68
N ASP A 30 36.14 22.54 5.28
CA ASP A 30 36.56 21.30 4.61
C ASP A 30 35.40 20.49 4.03
N SER A 31 34.24 20.43 4.71
CA SER A 31 33.06 19.76 4.19
C SER A 31 32.54 20.38 2.89
N ILE A 32 32.52 21.72 2.84
CA ILE A 32 32.14 22.45 1.63
C ILE A 32 33.18 22.23 0.53
N GLN A 33 34.48 22.32 0.87
CA GLN A 33 35.58 22.09 -0.09
C GLN A 33 35.50 20.67 -0.67
N THR A 34 35.21 19.68 0.15
CA THR A 34 35.04 18.29 -0.27
C THR A 34 33.89 18.17 -1.26
N VAL A 35 32.71 18.72 -0.93
CA VAL A 35 31.56 18.74 -1.86
C VAL A 35 31.94 19.42 -3.19
N LEU A 36 32.53 20.60 -3.15
CA LEU A 36 32.89 21.35 -4.35
C LEU A 36 33.94 20.64 -5.23
N LYS A 37 34.89 19.94 -4.62
CA LYS A 37 35.91 19.16 -5.29
C LYS A 37 35.37 17.93 -6.01
N HIS A 38 34.38 17.25 -5.42
CA HIS A 38 33.86 15.97 -5.92
C HIS A 38 32.55 16.10 -6.71
N THR A 39 32.09 17.33 -6.93
CA THR A 39 30.89 17.61 -7.72
C THR A 39 31.23 18.50 -8.93
N LYS A 40 30.41 18.42 -9.98
CA LYS A 40 30.58 19.17 -11.22
C LYS A 40 29.48 20.21 -11.37
N VAL A 41 29.77 21.27 -12.10
CA VAL A 41 28.78 22.27 -12.51
C VAL A 41 27.73 21.60 -13.38
N LEU A 42 26.47 21.96 -13.18
CA LEU A 42 25.37 21.46 -13.99
C LEU A 42 25.49 21.97 -15.42
N ASP A 43 25.26 21.09 -16.36
CA ASP A 43 25.27 21.40 -17.79
C ASP A 43 23.82 21.72 -18.24
N VAL A 44 23.23 22.73 -17.60
CA VAL A 44 21.81 23.10 -17.83
C VAL A 44 21.78 24.37 -18.68
N THR A 45 21.44 24.22 -19.95
CA THR A 45 21.27 25.33 -20.86
C THR A 45 19.91 26.01 -20.79
N ASN A 46 18.85 25.30 -20.40
CA ASN A 46 17.47 25.79 -20.51
C ASN A 46 16.56 25.58 -19.28
N HIS A 47 16.90 24.72 -18.31
CA HIS A 47 16.06 24.48 -17.15
C HIS A 47 16.89 24.11 -15.92
N THR A 48 16.68 24.82 -14.82
CA THR A 48 17.27 24.43 -13.52
C THR A 48 16.23 23.55 -12.82
N PRO A 49 16.59 22.37 -12.30
CA PRO A 49 15.66 21.54 -11.56
C PRO A 49 15.00 22.32 -10.43
N LYS A 50 13.70 22.12 -10.23
CA LYS A 50 12.93 22.77 -9.18
C LYS A 50 13.49 22.48 -7.79
N TRP A 51 13.93 21.24 -7.59
CA TRP A 51 14.46 20.77 -6.31
C TRP A 51 15.97 20.57 -6.39
N PRO A 52 16.77 21.23 -5.53
CA PRO A 52 18.22 21.01 -5.46
C PRO A 52 18.54 19.69 -4.76
N LEU A 53 19.75 19.20 -4.95
CA LEU A 53 20.33 18.14 -4.12
C LEU A 53 20.63 18.70 -2.72
N PHE A 54 20.16 18.02 -1.67
CA PHE A 54 20.47 18.35 -0.28
C PHE A 54 21.63 17.50 0.23
N VAL A 55 22.51 18.10 1.02
CA VAL A 55 23.69 17.44 1.57
C VAL A 55 23.81 17.80 3.05
N TRP A 56 23.46 16.87 3.93
CA TRP A 56 23.40 17.10 5.38
C TRP A 56 24.72 17.62 5.99
N PRO A 57 25.90 17.08 5.63
CA PRO A 57 27.18 17.47 6.22
C PRO A 57 27.58 18.93 6.07
N ILE A 58 27.00 19.65 5.14
CA ILE A 58 27.32 21.06 4.94
C ILE A 58 26.37 22.01 5.65
N HIS A 59 25.33 21.49 6.32
CA HIS A 59 24.40 22.31 7.08
C HIS A 59 25.15 23.11 8.16
N GLY A 60 24.92 24.41 8.21
CA GLY A 60 25.57 25.32 9.14
C GLY A 60 27.07 25.55 8.94
N ALA A 61 27.68 24.89 7.97
CA ALA A 61 29.14 24.95 7.79
C ALA A 61 29.69 26.35 7.36
N LEU A 62 28.83 27.21 6.77
CA LEU A 62 29.21 28.56 6.38
C LEU A 62 28.89 29.60 7.46
N GLU A 63 28.41 29.21 8.59
CA GLU A 63 28.24 30.09 9.73
C GLU A 63 29.61 30.50 10.25
N GLU A 64 29.77 31.77 10.59
CA GLU A 64 31.02 32.38 11.02
C GLU A 64 32.15 32.46 9.92
N VAL A 65 31.82 32.11 8.69
CA VAL A 65 32.73 32.30 7.56
C VAL A 65 32.61 33.73 7.01
N ASP A 66 33.70 34.28 6.55
CA ASP A 66 33.78 35.62 5.94
C ASP A 66 32.72 35.77 4.82
N HIS A 67 32.17 36.98 4.69
CA HIS A 67 31.10 37.28 3.75
C HIS A 67 31.46 36.96 2.29
N ALA A 68 32.66 37.29 1.84
CA ALA A 68 33.09 37.05 0.47
C ALA A 68 33.26 35.57 0.20
N MET A 69 33.81 34.83 1.16
CA MET A 69 34.01 33.37 1.08
C MET A 69 32.67 32.64 1.12
N THR A 70 31.72 33.07 1.98
CA THR A 70 30.37 32.54 2.00
C THR A 70 29.68 32.73 0.66
N LEU A 71 29.73 33.91 0.08
CA LEU A 71 29.13 34.21 -1.22
C LEU A 71 29.75 33.37 -2.34
N GLN A 72 31.07 33.22 -2.30
CA GLN A 72 31.78 32.36 -3.26
C GLN A 72 31.35 30.90 -3.15
N ALA A 73 31.25 30.37 -1.92
CA ALA A 73 30.84 29.00 -1.68
C ALA A 73 29.40 28.77 -2.14
N LEU A 74 28.46 29.63 -1.77
CA LEU A 74 27.06 29.54 -2.20
C LEU A 74 26.90 29.63 -3.71
N THR A 75 27.68 30.50 -4.36
CA THR A 75 27.66 30.61 -5.83
C THR A 75 28.11 29.30 -6.48
N GLN A 76 29.14 28.66 -5.96
CA GLN A 76 29.64 27.39 -6.48
C GLN A 76 28.69 26.22 -6.20
N LEU A 77 28.03 26.18 -5.02
CA LEU A 77 27.00 25.20 -4.71
C LEU A 77 25.80 25.36 -5.64
N LYS A 78 25.31 26.59 -5.84
CA LYS A 78 24.25 26.88 -6.80
C LYS A 78 24.55 26.36 -8.20
N GLN A 79 25.76 26.62 -8.72
CA GLN A 79 26.15 26.12 -10.04
C GLN A 79 26.13 24.60 -10.17
N ARG A 80 26.15 23.91 -9.06
CA ARG A 80 26.04 22.43 -8.95
C ARG A 80 24.64 21.92 -8.59
N GLY A 81 23.69 22.84 -8.44
CA GLY A 81 22.33 22.48 -8.01
C GLY A 81 22.26 21.96 -6.57
N ILE A 82 23.22 22.34 -5.72
CA ILE A 82 23.28 21.88 -4.33
C ILE A 82 22.71 22.94 -3.39
N ALA A 83 21.77 22.55 -2.54
CA ALA A 83 21.22 23.39 -1.48
C ALA A 83 22.22 23.59 -0.34
N TYR A 84 22.05 24.68 0.36
CA TYR A 84 22.73 24.94 1.62
C TYR A 84 21.68 25.28 2.68
N SER A 85 21.70 24.63 3.87
CA SER A 85 20.80 24.92 4.96
C SER A 85 21.54 25.60 6.10
N VAL A 86 20.98 26.70 6.60
CA VAL A 86 21.44 27.32 7.84
C VAL A 86 20.85 26.57 9.03
N ARG A 87 21.51 26.59 10.18
CA ARG A 87 20.99 26.02 11.41
C ARG A 87 20.31 27.04 12.28
N TRP A 88 19.14 26.72 12.77
CA TRP A 88 18.51 27.46 13.89
C TRP A 88 18.95 26.84 15.23
N ASN A 89 19.84 27.55 15.93
CA ASN A 89 20.35 27.11 17.21
C ASN A 89 19.77 27.94 18.37
N PRO A 90 18.81 27.43 19.13
CA PRO A 90 18.18 28.15 20.22
C PRO A 90 19.10 28.34 21.44
N HIS A 91 20.22 27.65 21.53
CA HIS A 91 21.19 27.79 22.65
C HIS A 91 22.11 29.00 22.48
N ASP A 92 22.32 29.44 21.23
CA ASP A 92 23.03 30.69 20.88
C ASP A 92 22.21 31.49 19.86
N ARG A 93 20.97 31.76 20.21
CA ARG A 93 19.94 32.22 19.28
C ARG A 93 20.26 33.53 18.60
N GLU A 94 20.91 34.48 19.34
CA GLU A 94 21.24 35.80 18.82
C GLU A 94 22.28 35.70 17.69
N LYS A 95 23.32 34.91 17.91
CA LYS A 95 24.34 34.68 16.92
C LYS A 95 23.82 33.87 15.76
N SER A 96 23.08 32.79 16.08
CA SER A 96 22.49 31.91 15.07
C SER A 96 21.56 32.66 14.15
N ILE A 97 20.70 33.55 14.69
CA ILE A 97 19.78 34.32 13.83
C ILE A 97 20.51 35.33 12.96
N GLN A 98 21.58 35.98 13.46
CA GLN A 98 22.39 36.90 12.65
C GLN A 98 23.01 36.20 11.44
N GLU A 99 23.60 35.02 11.65
CA GLU A 99 24.16 34.19 10.59
C GLU A 99 23.08 33.67 9.61
N ALA A 100 21.97 33.15 10.15
CA ALA A 100 20.87 32.65 9.34
C ALA A 100 20.26 33.73 8.43
N LEU A 101 20.08 34.94 8.94
CA LEU A 101 19.59 36.08 8.16
C LEU A 101 20.63 36.56 7.14
N ARG A 102 21.90 36.60 7.53
CA ARG A 102 23.04 36.97 6.61
C ARG A 102 23.07 36.04 5.41
N ILE A 103 23.06 34.73 5.66
CA ILE A 103 23.16 33.73 4.61
C ILE A 103 21.82 33.66 3.84
N GLY A 104 20.69 33.73 4.49
CA GLY A 104 19.37 33.74 3.84
C GLY A 104 19.20 34.88 2.84
N LYS A 105 19.74 36.09 3.17
CA LYS A 105 19.80 37.22 2.22
C LYS A 105 20.67 36.91 0.99
N MET A 106 21.81 36.23 1.20
CA MET A 106 22.67 35.81 0.08
C MET A 106 22.00 34.76 -0.80
N GLN A 107 21.37 33.75 -0.20
CA GLN A 107 20.63 32.74 -0.94
C GLN A 107 19.52 33.38 -1.79
N LYS A 108 18.71 34.24 -1.19
CA LYS A 108 17.69 35.00 -1.91
C LYS A 108 18.28 35.84 -3.07
N ALA A 109 19.37 36.55 -2.84
CA ALA A 109 20.04 37.36 -3.85
C ALA A 109 20.61 36.52 -5.00
N LEU A 110 21.06 35.31 -4.70
CA LEU A 110 21.55 34.36 -5.68
C LEU A 110 20.40 33.59 -6.39
N GLY A 111 19.15 33.68 -5.92
CA GLY A 111 18.05 32.84 -6.38
C GLY A 111 18.28 31.35 -6.05
N MET A 112 18.82 31.06 -4.89
CA MET A 112 18.89 29.73 -4.32
C MET A 112 17.67 29.48 -3.43
N VAL A 113 17.32 28.23 -3.22
CA VAL A 113 16.35 27.81 -2.21
C VAL A 113 16.85 28.28 -0.85
N VAL A 114 16.03 29.05 -0.14
CA VAL A 114 16.30 29.42 1.25
C VAL A 114 15.90 28.25 2.15
N SER A 115 16.90 27.52 2.59
CA SER A 115 16.71 26.30 3.38
C SER A 115 17.25 26.43 4.80
N VAL A 116 16.52 25.83 5.74
CA VAL A 116 16.79 25.88 7.18
C VAL A 116 16.78 24.48 7.77
N ASP A 117 17.74 24.21 8.63
CA ASP A 117 17.77 23.08 9.55
C ASP A 117 17.35 23.55 10.94
N ALA A 118 16.15 23.15 11.38
CA ALA A 118 15.56 23.50 12.66
C ALA A 118 15.74 22.44 13.74
N THR A 119 16.51 21.42 13.51
CA THR A 119 16.71 20.25 14.38
C THR A 119 16.91 20.63 15.84
N GLN A 120 17.80 21.57 16.12
CA GLN A 120 18.17 21.95 17.48
C GLN A 120 17.05 22.64 18.24
N CYS A 121 16.08 23.23 17.55
CA CYS A 121 14.92 23.86 18.18
C CYS A 121 13.99 22.82 18.82
N LEU A 122 13.92 21.63 18.29
CA LEU A 122 12.97 20.60 18.65
C LEU A 122 13.45 19.67 19.77
N TYR A 123 14.76 19.44 19.87
CA TYR A 123 15.31 18.56 20.90
C TYR A 123 15.02 19.06 22.33
N ALA A 124 15.04 18.12 23.26
CA ALA A 124 14.67 18.30 24.67
C ALA A 124 13.17 18.52 24.91
N LEU A 125 12.31 17.85 24.15
CA LEU A 125 10.91 17.69 24.50
C LEU A 125 10.78 17.01 25.87
N PHE A 126 11.47 15.92 26.08
CA PHE A 126 11.73 15.34 27.39
C PHE A 126 12.94 16.04 28.02
N ASP A 127 12.71 16.84 29.03
CA ASP A 127 13.79 17.62 29.69
C ASP A 127 14.43 16.91 30.89
N GLY A 128 13.96 15.71 31.22
CA GLY A 128 14.41 14.92 32.35
C GLY A 128 13.90 15.42 33.71
N SER A 129 13.05 16.46 33.76
CA SER A 129 12.48 16.96 34.99
C SER A 129 11.40 16.01 35.57
N VAL A 130 11.11 16.14 36.82
CA VAL A 130 10.00 15.43 37.49
C VAL A 130 8.65 15.76 36.85
N LYS A 131 8.53 16.90 36.18
CA LYS A 131 7.30 17.27 35.47
C LYS A 131 7.03 16.38 34.26
N THR A 132 8.06 15.95 33.57
CA THR A 132 7.96 15.03 32.42
C THR A 132 8.10 13.57 32.81
N ALA A 133 8.47 13.24 34.05
CA ALA A 133 8.66 11.87 34.51
C ALA A 133 7.36 11.05 34.50
N HIS A 134 7.48 9.74 34.40
CA HIS A 134 6.41 8.85 34.84
C HIS A 134 6.22 8.99 36.35
N LEU A 135 5.05 8.72 36.88
CA LEU A 135 4.78 8.67 38.32
C LEU A 135 4.20 7.31 38.69
N ASP A 136 4.78 6.64 39.68
CA ASP A 136 4.23 5.40 40.22
C ASP A 136 2.95 5.66 41.05
N GLN A 137 2.35 4.59 41.56
CA GLN A 137 1.13 4.68 42.38
C GLN A 137 1.30 5.46 43.69
N ASN A 138 2.53 5.70 44.11
CA ASN A 138 2.89 6.47 45.31
C ASN A 138 3.30 7.91 44.98
N GLY A 139 3.26 8.29 43.69
CA GLY A 139 3.71 9.59 43.20
C GLY A 139 5.23 9.72 43.04
N ASN A 140 6.00 8.65 43.15
CA ASN A 140 7.46 8.70 42.94
C ASN A 140 7.76 8.78 41.44
N PRO A 141 8.68 9.69 41.04
CA PRO A 141 9.07 9.80 39.63
C PRO A 141 9.98 8.64 39.19
N PHE A 142 9.79 8.19 37.94
CA PHE A 142 10.69 7.28 37.27
C PHE A 142 10.77 7.59 35.75
N TRP A 143 11.83 7.12 35.11
CA TRP A 143 12.12 7.37 33.69
C TRP A 143 12.32 6.05 32.95
N ASP A 144 12.02 6.09 31.69
CA ASP A 144 12.44 5.08 30.74
C ASP A 144 13.91 5.32 30.40
N THR A 145 14.74 4.34 30.70
CA THR A 145 16.19 4.43 30.48
C THR A 145 16.67 3.59 29.31
N SER A 146 15.77 2.96 28.58
CA SER A 146 16.13 2.05 27.50
C SER A 146 16.85 2.75 26.36
N PHE A 147 16.53 3.99 26.09
CA PHE A 147 17.12 4.74 24.98
C PHE A 147 17.77 6.06 25.42
N SER A 148 17.13 6.79 26.31
CA SER A 148 17.65 8.02 26.88
C SER A 148 17.26 8.10 28.36
N PRO A 149 18.16 8.57 29.25
CA PRO A 149 17.85 8.66 30.67
C PRO A 149 16.82 9.73 31.03
N LYS A 150 16.32 10.47 30.03
CA LYS A 150 15.38 11.57 30.25
C LYS A 150 13.96 11.24 29.79
N LEU A 151 13.72 10.11 29.14
CA LEU A 151 12.40 9.78 28.62
C LEU A 151 11.42 9.52 29.77
N GLY A 152 10.33 10.24 29.76
CA GLY A 152 9.28 10.18 30.75
C GLY A 152 7.92 9.84 30.15
N CYS A 153 6.88 10.34 30.80
CA CYS A 153 5.52 10.04 30.45
C CYS A 153 5.07 10.85 29.21
N PRO A 154 4.63 10.21 28.13
CA PRO A 154 4.12 10.91 26.94
C PRO A 154 2.96 11.87 27.25
N PHE A 155 2.13 11.55 28.23
CA PHE A 155 0.99 12.36 28.65
C PHE A 155 1.35 13.53 29.60
N ALA A 156 2.64 13.73 29.84
CA ALA A 156 3.13 14.82 30.72
C ALA A 156 3.84 15.95 29.96
N LEU A 157 3.73 15.99 28.63
CA LEU A 157 4.52 16.84 27.76
C LEU A 157 3.84 18.16 27.35
N GLU A 158 2.56 18.33 27.60
CA GLU A 158 1.80 19.49 27.17
C GLU A 158 2.47 20.84 27.55
N HIS A 159 3.05 20.92 28.76
CA HIS A 159 3.75 22.11 29.22
C HIS A 159 5.06 22.40 28.47
N ARG A 160 5.55 21.46 27.66
CA ARG A 160 6.74 21.62 26.82
C ARG A 160 6.43 22.32 25.49
N ILE A 161 5.20 22.22 25.02
CA ILE A 161 4.76 22.84 23.76
C ILE A 161 5.12 24.33 23.69
N PRO A 162 4.76 25.18 24.70
CA PRO A 162 5.12 26.59 24.66
C PRO A 162 6.63 26.83 24.61
N VAL A 163 7.43 25.99 25.26
CA VAL A 163 8.89 26.13 25.33
C VAL A 163 9.53 25.87 23.96
N ILE A 164 9.11 24.81 23.28
CA ILE A 164 9.61 24.47 21.94
C ILE A 164 9.10 25.50 20.92
N LYS A 165 7.82 25.83 21.02
CA LYS A 165 7.16 26.79 20.12
C LYS A 165 7.85 28.16 20.17
N GLU A 166 8.18 28.66 21.37
CA GLU A 166 8.90 29.93 21.53
C GLU A 166 10.25 29.94 20.81
N ARG A 167 10.97 28.82 20.85
CA ARG A 167 12.24 28.71 20.12
C ARG A 167 12.06 28.89 18.63
N ILE A 168 11.06 28.25 18.06
CA ILE A 168 10.73 28.32 16.62
C ILE A 168 10.22 29.73 16.27
N GLU A 169 9.32 30.29 17.08
CA GLU A 169 8.73 31.60 16.83
C GLU A 169 9.77 32.71 16.87
N PHE A 170 10.80 32.61 17.71
CA PHE A 170 11.93 33.57 17.71
C PHE A 170 12.56 33.69 16.33
N PHE A 171 12.90 32.59 15.68
CA PHE A 171 13.50 32.59 14.35
C PHE A 171 12.50 33.05 13.28
N ILE A 172 11.26 32.60 13.36
CA ILE A 172 10.18 32.99 12.45
C ILE A 172 10.03 34.50 12.42
N GLN A 173 9.90 35.14 13.59
CA GLN A 173 9.72 36.57 13.69
C GLN A 173 10.87 37.37 13.09
N ALA A 174 12.12 36.92 13.31
CA ALA A 174 13.27 37.57 12.72
C ALA A 174 13.29 37.49 11.19
N TYR A 175 12.93 36.32 10.64
CA TYR A 175 12.83 36.14 9.18
C TYR A 175 11.72 37.01 8.57
N GLN A 176 10.58 37.13 9.25
CA GLN A 176 9.47 37.96 8.80
C GLN A 176 9.85 39.46 8.81
N VAL A 177 10.53 39.92 9.87
CA VAL A 177 11.02 41.31 9.97
C VAL A 177 11.97 41.66 8.82
N GLU A 178 12.85 40.76 8.45
CA GLU A 178 13.80 40.96 7.38
C GLU A 178 13.24 40.61 5.97
N GLY A 179 11.99 40.21 5.87
CA GLY A 179 11.31 39.88 4.61
C GLY A 179 11.96 38.70 3.89
N ILE A 180 12.52 37.75 4.64
CA ILE A 180 13.05 36.51 4.12
C ILE A 180 11.99 35.40 4.32
N THR A 181 11.64 34.70 3.24
CA THR A 181 10.71 33.55 3.29
C THR A 181 11.53 32.30 3.03
N PRO A 182 11.63 31.38 4.00
CA PRO A 182 12.18 30.05 3.76
C PRO A 182 11.28 29.29 2.78
N GLU A 183 11.88 28.55 1.88
CA GLU A 183 11.19 27.64 0.97
C GLU A 183 11.15 26.23 1.54
N VAL A 184 12.22 25.86 2.29
CA VAL A 184 12.34 24.53 2.91
C VAL A 184 12.81 24.68 4.35
N ILE A 185 12.12 24.04 5.27
CA ILE A 185 12.53 23.88 6.67
C ILE A 185 12.53 22.40 6.99
N VAL A 186 13.67 21.87 7.36
CA VAL A 186 13.84 20.46 7.71
C VAL A 186 14.28 20.30 9.16
N ALA A 187 14.03 19.13 9.71
CA ALA A 187 14.54 18.71 10.99
C ALA A 187 14.97 17.25 10.93
N ASP A 188 15.90 16.90 11.82
CA ASP A 188 16.23 15.54 12.19
C ASP A 188 15.88 15.37 13.68
N TRP A 189 14.57 15.25 13.91
CA TRP A 189 14.03 15.07 15.25
C TRP A 189 13.67 13.61 15.48
N GLU A 190 14.66 12.81 15.74
CA GLU A 190 14.59 11.37 15.82
C GLU A 190 14.41 10.87 17.26
N ILE A 191 15.37 11.16 18.12
CA ILE A 191 15.51 10.48 19.44
C ILE A 191 14.48 10.98 20.47
N ASP A 192 14.19 12.25 20.49
CA ASP A 192 13.38 12.94 21.50
C ASP A 192 11.96 13.26 20.98
N GLY A 193 11.75 13.07 19.69
CA GLY A 193 10.52 13.35 19.01
C GLY A 193 9.56 12.17 18.89
N PRO A 194 10.02 10.98 18.53
CA PRO A 194 9.16 9.82 18.51
C PRO A 194 8.81 9.40 19.94
N ILE A 195 7.61 9.70 20.36
CA ILE A 195 7.10 9.30 21.68
C ILE A 195 6.52 7.87 21.69
N GLU A 196 6.79 7.12 20.64
CA GLU A 196 6.35 5.76 20.42
C GLU A 196 7.39 4.72 20.82
N TRP A 197 7.93 4.84 22.03
CA TRP A 197 8.95 3.94 22.52
C TRP A 197 8.33 2.71 23.12
N ASN A 198 8.90 1.54 22.91
CA ASN A 198 8.37 0.30 23.45
C ASN A 198 8.28 0.27 24.95
N ALA A 199 9.31 0.75 25.63
CA ALA A 199 9.30 0.83 27.08
C ALA A 199 8.19 1.75 27.60
N ALA A 200 7.64 2.63 26.79
CA ALA A 200 6.47 3.43 27.16
C ALA A 200 5.23 2.56 27.40
N TRP A 201 5.07 1.45 26.68
CA TRP A 201 4.00 0.47 26.93
C TRP A 201 4.13 -0.18 28.30
N GLU A 202 5.30 -0.74 28.62
CA GLU A 202 5.55 -1.34 29.93
C GLU A 202 5.43 -0.33 31.06
N ASN A 203 6.01 0.86 30.87
CA ASN A 203 5.98 1.92 31.84
C ASN A 203 4.57 2.51 32.01
N SER A 204 3.71 2.47 30.98
CA SER A 204 2.33 2.93 31.06
C SER A 204 1.53 2.20 32.14
N HIS A 205 1.77 0.89 32.31
CA HIS A 205 1.09 0.07 33.31
C HIS A 205 1.48 0.43 34.75
N ARG A 206 2.67 0.99 34.94
CA ARG A 206 3.18 1.42 36.24
C ARG A 206 2.86 2.89 36.51
N CYS A 207 2.66 3.66 35.45
CA CYS A 207 2.51 5.10 35.53
C CYS A 207 1.07 5.52 35.80
N GLN A 208 0.84 6.28 36.88
CA GLN A 208 -0.47 6.81 37.23
C GLN A 208 -1.01 7.74 36.13
N ARG A 209 -0.16 8.62 35.58
CA ARG A 209 -0.55 9.56 34.51
C ARG A 209 -1.02 8.84 33.23
N CYS A 210 -0.33 7.77 32.86
CA CYS A 210 -0.76 6.96 31.71
C CYS A 210 -2.10 6.27 31.99
N ARG A 211 -2.29 5.69 33.17
CA ARG A 211 -3.55 5.05 33.55
C ARG A 211 -4.72 6.03 33.61
N ASP A 212 -4.47 7.27 34.03
CA ASP A 212 -5.49 8.31 34.09
C ASP A 212 -5.87 8.82 32.67
N SER A 213 -4.97 8.68 31.71
CA SER A 213 -5.12 9.20 30.34
C SER A 213 -5.59 8.15 29.34
N LEU A 214 -5.47 6.86 29.66
CA LEU A 214 -5.75 5.75 28.76
C LEU A 214 -6.98 4.94 29.22
N PRO A 215 -7.78 4.39 28.30
CA PRO A 215 -8.81 3.41 28.66
C PRO A 215 -8.22 2.19 29.34
N ASN A 216 -8.90 1.68 30.39
CA ASN A 216 -8.44 0.51 31.13
C ASN A 216 -8.32 -0.78 30.30
N THR A 217 -8.97 -0.82 29.12
CA THR A 217 -9.02 -1.97 28.22
C THR A 217 -8.13 -1.78 26.98
N ILE A 218 -7.25 -0.78 26.99
CA ILE A 218 -6.42 -0.50 25.84
C ILE A 218 -5.38 -1.62 25.66
N ASP A 219 -5.29 -2.14 24.44
CA ASP A 219 -4.24 -3.04 24.04
C ASP A 219 -3.01 -2.28 23.51
N PHE A 220 -1.96 -3.00 23.16
CA PHE A 220 -0.73 -2.40 22.65
C PHE A 220 -0.97 -1.58 21.36
N ARG A 221 -1.79 -2.07 20.45
CA ARG A 221 -2.13 -1.36 19.19
C ARG A 221 -2.87 -0.05 19.46
N GLY A 222 -3.84 -0.10 20.34
CA GLY A 222 -4.56 1.09 20.80
C GLY A 222 -3.62 2.10 21.44
N PHE A 223 -2.70 1.63 22.29
CA PHE A 223 -1.68 2.46 22.90
C PHE A 223 -0.79 3.16 21.85
N GLN A 224 -0.28 2.42 20.87
CA GLN A 224 0.51 2.97 19.78
C GLN A 224 -0.28 4.01 18.97
N THR A 225 -1.56 3.76 18.73
CA THR A 225 -2.43 4.72 18.03
C THR A 225 -2.55 6.04 18.81
N VAL A 226 -2.76 5.96 20.11
CA VAL A 226 -2.82 7.16 20.97
C VAL A 226 -1.49 7.91 20.97
N LEU A 227 -0.35 7.20 21.06
CA LEU A 227 0.96 7.84 21.01
C LEU A 227 1.21 8.54 19.66
N ARG A 228 0.81 7.93 18.55
CA ARG A 228 0.93 8.56 17.22
C ARG A 228 0.09 9.84 17.13
N GLN A 229 -1.12 9.80 17.64
CA GLN A 229 -1.98 11.00 17.70
C GLN A 229 -1.34 12.12 18.52
N LEU A 230 -0.80 11.80 19.70
CA LEU A 230 -0.06 12.76 20.53
C LEU A 230 1.15 13.32 19.78
N ARG A 231 1.93 12.46 19.13
CA ARG A 231 3.09 12.86 18.34
C ARG A 231 2.69 13.85 17.24
N SER A 232 1.65 13.53 16.48
CA SER A 232 1.16 14.40 15.41
C SER A 232 0.69 15.74 15.96
N GLN A 233 -0.06 15.74 17.07
CA GLN A 233 -0.51 16.97 17.74
C GLN A 233 0.67 17.83 18.22
N PHE A 234 1.68 17.23 18.81
CA PHE A 234 2.86 17.97 19.27
C PHE A 234 3.63 18.55 18.09
N GLN A 235 3.90 17.78 17.06
CA GLN A 235 4.59 18.24 15.86
C GLN A 235 3.83 19.41 15.20
N GLN A 236 2.51 19.27 15.06
CA GLN A 236 1.68 20.33 14.51
C GLN A 236 1.69 21.58 15.38
N SER A 237 1.48 21.45 16.69
CA SER A 237 1.31 22.61 17.57
C SER A 237 2.58 23.41 17.80
N MET A 238 3.77 22.77 17.81
CA MET A 238 5.01 23.46 18.14
C MET A 238 5.96 23.66 16.96
N PHE A 239 5.79 22.93 15.84
CA PHE A 239 6.70 23.01 14.70
C PHE A 239 5.99 23.37 13.39
N THR A 240 5.23 22.46 12.80
CA THR A 240 4.67 22.68 11.47
C THR A 240 3.60 23.79 11.44
N GLY A 241 2.75 23.86 12.45
CA GLY A 241 1.69 24.86 12.52
C GLY A 241 2.21 26.30 12.57
N PRO A 242 3.07 26.68 13.53
CA PRO A 242 3.68 28.00 13.59
C PRO A 242 4.41 28.41 12.30
N ILE A 243 5.18 27.49 11.72
CA ILE A 243 5.94 27.74 10.49
C ILE A 243 5.01 27.99 9.30
N LYS A 244 4.02 27.12 9.08
CA LYS A 244 3.08 27.26 7.95
C LYS A 244 2.18 28.49 8.08
N HIS A 245 1.84 28.87 9.31
CA HIS A 245 1.10 30.09 9.55
C HIS A 245 1.92 31.33 9.17
N ALA A 246 3.20 31.32 9.47
CA ALA A 246 4.10 32.44 9.19
C ALA A 246 4.55 32.51 7.73
N PHE A 247 4.74 31.36 7.10
CA PHE A 247 5.27 31.22 5.73
C PHE A 247 4.34 30.29 4.91
N PRO A 248 3.22 30.78 4.40
CA PRO A 248 2.37 30.00 3.53
C PRO A 248 3.13 29.51 2.29
N GLY A 249 3.06 28.21 2.01
CA GLY A 249 3.78 27.61 0.88
C GLY A 249 5.17 27.07 1.20
N VAL A 250 5.67 27.23 2.44
CA VAL A 250 6.90 26.57 2.89
C VAL A 250 6.76 25.04 2.92
N HIS A 251 7.81 24.37 2.50
CA HIS A 251 7.91 22.92 2.65
C HIS A 251 8.58 22.57 3.96
N VAL A 252 7.85 21.86 4.84
CA VAL A 252 8.32 21.46 6.17
C VAL A 252 8.39 19.95 6.22
N GLY A 253 9.57 19.42 6.52
CA GLY A 253 9.81 17.99 6.65
C GLY A 253 10.59 17.62 7.90
N ASN A 254 10.55 16.34 8.24
CA ASN A 254 11.36 15.77 9.31
C ASN A 254 11.91 14.41 8.87
N TYR A 255 13.11 14.10 9.31
CA TYR A 255 13.73 12.80 9.13
C TYR A 255 12.77 11.66 9.45
N ALA A 256 12.69 10.68 8.55
CA ALA A 256 11.85 9.49 8.66
C ALA A 256 10.32 9.76 8.76
N VAL A 257 9.86 10.96 8.45
CA VAL A 257 8.42 11.27 8.42
C VAL A 257 7.93 11.34 6.98
N ASN A 258 7.16 10.35 6.59
CA ASN A 258 6.58 10.18 5.27
C ASN A 258 5.30 9.36 5.33
N PRO A 259 4.37 9.52 4.38
CA PRO A 259 3.25 8.60 4.25
C PRO A 259 3.75 7.20 3.84
N HIS A 260 3.19 6.14 4.40
CA HIS A 260 3.47 4.75 4.01
C HIS A 260 2.41 3.80 4.60
N ASP A 261 2.37 2.57 4.11
CA ASP A 261 1.45 1.52 4.56
C ASP A 261 1.98 0.67 5.74
N GLY A 262 3.06 1.09 6.38
CA GLY A 262 3.77 0.36 7.42
C GLY A 262 5.14 -0.16 7.00
N HIS A 263 5.43 -0.23 5.71
CA HIS A 263 6.75 -0.64 5.24
C HIS A 263 7.72 0.54 5.23
N ARG A 264 8.80 0.43 6.00
CA ARG A 264 9.81 1.46 6.19
C ARG A 264 11.22 0.89 6.07
N TYR A 265 12.21 1.81 6.04
CA TYR A 265 13.63 1.52 6.01
C TYR A 265 14.08 0.53 7.08
N TRP A 266 13.57 0.65 8.29
CA TRP A 266 13.90 -0.19 9.42
C TRP A 266 12.64 -0.43 10.25
N PHE A 267 12.56 -1.56 10.93
CA PHE A 267 11.61 -1.66 12.00
C PHE A 267 12.05 -0.65 13.06
N ASP A 268 11.12 0.11 13.50
CA ASP A 268 11.39 1.16 14.45
C ASP A 268 11.88 0.50 15.74
N TYR A 269 13.08 0.85 16.19
CA TYR A 269 13.56 0.44 17.51
C TYR A 269 12.58 0.78 18.61
N PHE A 270 11.80 1.81 18.37
CA PHE A 270 10.82 2.37 19.26
C PHE A 270 9.48 1.66 19.19
N GLU A 271 9.34 0.68 18.32
CA GLU A 271 8.09 -0.04 18.05
C GLU A 271 8.25 -1.56 18.12
N THR A 272 9.35 -2.04 18.68
CA THR A 272 9.50 -3.46 18.96
C THR A 272 8.37 -3.90 19.87
N LEU A 273 7.64 -4.90 19.45
CA LEU A 273 6.54 -5.43 20.25
C LEU A 273 7.10 -6.06 21.54
N PRO A 274 6.42 -5.92 22.69
CA PRO A 274 6.75 -6.68 23.89
C PRO A 274 6.79 -8.18 23.56
N GLU A 275 7.57 -8.96 24.28
CA GLU A 275 7.69 -10.42 24.10
C GLU A 275 6.35 -11.17 24.08
N GLN A 276 5.30 -10.58 24.62
CA GLN A 276 3.95 -11.14 24.66
C GLN A 276 2.99 -10.53 23.62
N ALA A 277 3.46 -9.62 22.81
CA ALA A 277 2.59 -9.04 21.78
C ALA A 277 2.46 -9.97 20.58
N PRO A 278 1.27 -10.10 20.02
CA PRO A 278 1.12 -10.87 18.79
C PRO A 278 1.89 -10.16 17.68
N VAL A 279 2.73 -10.88 16.98
CA VAL A 279 3.38 -10.46 15.77
C VAL A 279 4.51 -9.46 15.89
N VAL A 280 5.68 -9.98 15.90
CA VAL A 280 6.88 -9.24 15.51
C VAL A 280 7.14 -9.54 14.06
N HIS A 281 6.92 -8.57 13.19
CA HIS A 281 7.43 -8.65 11.84
C HIS A 281 8.73 -7.89 11.74
N GLU A 282 9.59 -8.31 10.84
CA GLU A 282 10.91 -7.74 10.58
C GLU A 282 10.86 -6.23 10.38
N PHE A 283 9.81 -5.73 9.82
CA PHE A 283 9.60 -4.29 9.63
C PHE A 283 8.55 -3.74 10.59
N GLY A 284 8.55 -4.19 11.79
CA GLY A 284 7.80 -3.88 13.01
C GLY A 284 6.57 -2.98 12.99
N ALA A 285 6.36 -2.27 11.90
CA ALA A 285 5.31 -1.29 11.72
C ALA A 285 4.27 -1.68 10.65
N THR A 286 4.27 -2.93 10.17
CA THR A 286 3.31 -3.40 9.15
C THR A 286 1.85 -3.33 9.58
N TYR A 287 1.58 -3.15 10.86
CA TYR A 287 0.26 -2.92 11.40
C TYR A 287 -0.14 -1.44 11.46
N ARG A 288 0.72 -0.52 11.01
CA ARG A 288 0.46 0.93 11.05
C ARG A 288 0.37 1.50 9.64
N GLU A 289 -0.65 2.30 9.45
CA GLU A 289 -0.77 3.18 8.30
C GLU A 289 -0.38 4.59 8.72
N TRP A 290 0.69 5.09 8.13
CA TRP A 290 1.24 6.41 8.47
C TRP A 290 0.66 7.55 7.64
N ALA A 291 -0.16 7.24 6.64
CA ALA A 291 -0.75 8.27 5.79
C ALA A 291 -1.60 9.27 6.58
N GLU A 292 -2.43 8.78 7.50
CA GLU A 292 -3.26 9.64 8.36
C GLU A 292 -2.41 10.42 9.38
N GLU A 293 -1.38 9.81 9.94
CA GLU A 293 -0.47 10.47 10.86
C GLU A 293 0.31 11.59 10.17
N PHE A 294 0.81 11.36 8.96
CA PHE A 294 1.53 12.35 8.19
C PHE A 294 0.66 13.60 7.95
N GLU A 295 -0.58 13.42 7.55
CA GLU A 295 -1.51 14.53 7.34
C GLU A 295 -1.79 15.31 8.64
N ALA A 296 -2.04 14.59 9.73
CA ALA A 296 -2.32 15.18 11.05
C ALA A 296 -1.13 15.92 11.64
N SER A 297 0.10 15.51 11.36
CA SER A 297 1.33 16.19 11.80
C SER A 297 1.57 17.53 11.08
N GLY A 298 0.91 17.76 9.94
CA GLY A 298 0.97 19.00 9.18
C GLY A 298 2.22 19.16 8.33
N TYR A 299 3.06 18.14 8.17
CA TYR A 299 4.21 18.19 7.27
C TYR A 299 3.78 18.36 5.80
N THR A 300 4.62 19.03 5.03
CA THR A 300 4.41 19.35 3.61
C THR A 300 5.58 18.89 2.73
N LEU A 301 6.47 18.09 3.30
CA LEU A 301 7.59 17.46 2.62
C LEU A 301 7.73 16.03 3.15
N SER A 302 7.63 15.04 2.27
CA SER A 302 7.83 13.63 2.57
C SER A 302 9.33 13.33 2.59
N MET A 303 9.85 12.80 3.69
CA MET A 303 11.29 12.55 3.88
C MET A 303 11.54 11.10 4.33
N PRO A 304 11.30 10.10 3.46
CA PRO A 304 11.60 8.71 3.80
C PRO A 304 13.10 8.49 3.96
N VAL A 305 13.47 7.49 4.76
CA VAL A 305 14.87 7.08 4.96
C VAL A 305 15.13 5.83 4.16
N VAL A 306 16.11 5.90 3.25
CA VAL A 306 16.48 4.83 2.34
C VAL A 306 17.97 4.53 2.50
N TYR A 307 18.29 3.75 3.55
CA TYR A 307 19.66 3.39 3.93
C TYR A 307 19.92 1.89 3.81
N THR A 308 21.17 1.50 3.72
CA THR A 308 21.65 0.14 3.80
C THR A 308 21.81 -0.29 5.28
N TRP A 309 20.70 -0.56 5.96
CA TRP A 309 20.70 -0.96 7.36
C TRP A 309 21.16 -2.41 7.51
N HIS A 310 22.26 -2.65 8.26
CA HIS A 310 22.96 -3.93 8.30
C HIS A 310 22.08 -5.12 8.72
N ARG A 311 21.12 -4.92 9.61
CA ARG A 311 20.22 -6.00 10.08
C ARG A 311 19.30 -6.52 8.97
N LEU A 312 18.91 -5.67 8.02
CA LEU A 312 18.05 -6.06 6.91
C LEU A 312 18.76 -6.95 5.91
N PHE A 313 20.09 -6.94 5.90
CA PHE A 313 20.84 -7.74 4.93
C PHE A 313 20.59 -9.24 5.09
N ASP A 314 20.63 -9.75 6.32
CA ASP A 314 20.45 -11.18 6.59
C ASP A 314 18.99 -11.63 6.53
N GLU A 315 18.04 -10.69 6.66
CA GLU A 315 16.61 -10.98 6.63
C GLU A 315 16.08 -11.24 5.22
N LEU A 316 16.79 -10.80 4.19
CA LEU A 316 16.36 -10.97 2.81
C LEU A 316 16.93 -12.26 2.19
N PRO A 317 16.11 -13.11 1.57
CA PRO A 317 16.50 -14.46 1.13
C PRO A 317 17.31 -14.47 -0.18
N PHE A 318 17.87 -13.34 -0.61
CA PHE A 318 18.59 -13.24 -1.87
C PHE A 318 20.08 -13.55 -1.69
N ASN A 319 20.65 -14.36 -2.58
CA ASN A 319 22.08 -14.65 -2.57
C ASN A 319 22.94 -13.54 -3.16
N GLN A 320 22.38 -12.67 -3.99
CA GLN A 320 23.08 -11.55 -4.62
C GLN A 320 23.08 -10.33 -3.69
N THR A 321 24.25 -9.90 -3.25
CA THR A 321 24.42 -8.77 -2.33
C THR A 321 23.78 -7.49 -2.86
N ASP A 322 24.08 -7.13 -4.11
CA ASP A 322 23.55 -5.91 -4.73
C ASP A 322 22.03 -5.91 -4.78
N TYR A 323 21.43 -7.04 -5.15
CA TYR A 323 19.98 -7.13 -5.23
C TYR A 323 19.32 -7.11 -3.84
N ARG A 324 19.93 -7.66 -2.80
CA ARG A 324 19.42 -7.55 -1.42
C ARG A 324 19.22 -6.10 -1.02
N TRP A 325 20.25 -5.29 -1.19
CA TRP A 325 20.19 -3.86 -0.87
C TRP A 325 19.22 -3.12 -1.78
N PHE A 326 19.36 -3.33 -3.08
CA PHE A 326 18.55 -2.66 -4.09
C PHE A 326 17.04 -2.91 -3.89
N TYR A 327 16.65 -4.16 -3.69
CA TYR A 327 15.27 -4.53 -3.46
C TYR A 327 14.69 -3.82 -2.23
N ASN A 328 15.34 -3.94 -1.08
CA ASN A 328 14.83 -3.37 0.15
C ASN A 328 14.71 -1.84 0.07
N MET A 329 15.76 -1.18 -0.40
CA MET A 329 15.80 0.27 -0.49
C MET A 329 14.79 0.80 -1.51
N LEU A 330 14.66 0.14 -2.67
CA LEU A 330 13.68 0.52 -3.67
C LEU A 330 12.24 0.26 -3.20
N LYS A 331 12.01 -0.81 -2.45
CA LYS A 331 10.69 -1.10 -1.87
C LYS A 331 10.27 0.00 -0.88
N VAL A 332 11.17 0.43 0.00
CA VAL A 332 10.92 1.56 0.92
C VAL A 332 10.63 2.84 0.15
N ALA A 333 11.46 3.18 -0.83
CA ALA A 333 11.28 4.38 -1.64
C ALA A 333 9.95 4.35 -2.41
N SER A 334 9.64 3.24 -3.08
CA SER A 334 8.40 3.08 -3.85
C SER A 334 7.16 3.15 -2.97
N ASN A 335 7.21 2.56 -1.76
CA ASN A 335 6.13 2.64 -0.80
C ASN A 335 5.87 4.10 -0.39
N ALA A 336 6.91 4.83 -0.02
CA ALA A 336 6.79 6.23 0.35
C ALA A 336 6.24 7.09 -0.81
N SER A 337 6.74 6.90 -2.02
CA SER A 337 6.32 7.67 -3.18
C SER A 337 4.86 7.37 -3.57
N SER A 338 4.46 6.10 -3.56
CA SER A 338 3.08 5.69 -3.91
C SER A 338 2.02 6.19 -2.92
N HIS A 339 2.40 6.43 -1.65
CA HIS A 339 1.51 6.99 -0.63
C HIS A 339 1.63 8.53 -0.50
N THR A 340 2.63 9.14 -1.13
CA THR A 340 2.78 10.59 -1.15
C THR A 340 1.87 11.19 -2.23
N ARG A 341 1.01 12.12 -1.85
CA ARG A 341 0.16 12.83 -2.81
C ARG A 341 1.02 13.58 -3.83
N SER A 342 0.62 13.60 -5.08
CA SER A 342 1.35 14.28 -6.19
C SER A 342 1.58 15.79 -5.97
N THR A 343 0.88 16.39 -5.02
CA THR A 343 1.04 17.81 -4.64
C THR A 343 2.09 18.04 -3.56
N LEU A 344 2.63 16.97 -2.98
CA LEU A 344 3.64 17.04 -1.92
C LEU A 344 4.97 16.55 -2.47
N PRO A 345 6.06 17.33 -2.31
CA PRO A 345 7.38 16.85 -2.69
C PRO A 345 7.83 15.70 -1.80
N SER A 346 8.59 14.80 -2.41
CA SER A 346 9.21 13.67 -1.72
C SER A 346 10.73 13.70 -1.95
N ILE A 347 11.48 13.88 -0.87
CA ILE A 347 12.94 13.98 -0.90
C ILE A 347 13.52 12.99 0.12
N PRO A 348 13.85 11.77 -0.31
CA PRO A 348 14.35 10.73 0.56
C PRO A 348 15.76 11.03 1.07
N PHE A 349 16.00 10.68 2.33
CA PHE A 349 17.35 10.52 2.83
C PHE A 349 17.97 9.28 2.22
N VAL A 350 19.17 9.43 1.69
CA VAL A 350 19.93 8.35 1.06
C VAL A 350 21.31 8.21 1.71
N HIS A 351 21.79 6.98 1.80
CA HIS A 351 23.13 6.66 2.27
C HIS A 351 23.56 5.32 1.70
N TRP A 352 24.79 5.29 1.15
CA TRP A 352 25.33 4.12 0.47
C TRP A 352 26.04 3.13 1.38
N HIS A 353 26.83 3.66 2.34
CA HIS A 353 27.61 2.81 3.23
C HIS A 353 26.72 2.09 4.25
N VAL A 354 27.13 0.88 4.61
CA VAL A 354 26.34 0.06 5.53
C VAL A 354 26.15 0.78 6.87
N THR A 355 24.90 1.02 7.20
CA THR A 355 24.49 1.69 8.44
C THR A 355 24.35 0.67 9.55
N ALA A 356 24.97 0.92 10.70
CA ALA A 356 24.87 0.10 11.91
C ALA A 356 25.00 0.96 13.16
N PRO A 357 24.38 0.57 14.30
CA PRO A 357 24.64 1.20 15.57
C PRO A 357 26.12 1.07 15.94
N PRO A 358 26.68 2.05 16.68
CA PRO A 358 28.09 1.97 17.10
C PRO A 358 28.46 0.74 17.95
N SER A 359 27.46 0.09 18.55
CA SER A 359 27.61 -1.11 19.37
C SER A 359 27.63 -2.41 18.57
N GLU A 360 27.31 -2.37 17.29
CA GLU A 360 27.19 -3.56 16.45
C GLU A 360 28.28 -3.58 15.37
N PRO A 361 28.95 -4.74 15.16
CA PRO A 361 30.03 -4.82 14.18
C PRO A 361 29.48 -4.77 12.74
N LYS A 362 29.92 -3.80 11.97
CA LYS A 362 29.64 -3.66 10.52
C LYS A 362 30.37 -4.71 9.66
N ALA A 363 31.38 -5.37 10.24
CA ALA A 363 32.48 -6.03 9.50
C ALA A 363 32.09 -7.25 8.68
N SER A 364 30.87 -7.78 8.83
CA SER A 364 30.42 -9.00 8.12
C SER A 364 29.46 -8.75 6.96
N VAL A 365 29.01 -7.51 6.78
CA VAL A 365 28.01 -7.19 5.77
C VAL A 365 28.67 -6.54 4.54
N ALA A 366 28.54 -7.17 3.40
CA ALA A 366 29.08 -6.64 2.15
C ALA A 366 28.27 -5.42 1.69
N PRO A 367 28.94 -4.31 1.33
CA PRO A 367 28.26 -3.13 0.81
C PRO A 367 27.68 -3.39 -0.57
N MET A 368 26.69 -2.61 -0.96
CA MET A 368 26.20 -2.53 -2.34
C MET A 368 27.27 -1.92 -3.24
N SER A 369 27.36 -2.37 -4.50
CA SER A 369 28.28 -1.75 -5.47
C SER A 369 27.87 -0.30 -5.76
N ALA A 370 28.85 0.55 -6.08
CA ALA A 370 28.61 1.96 -6.40
C ALA A 370 27.71 2.13 -7.63
N GLU A 371 27.86 1.25 -8.61
CA GLU A 371 27.04 1.25 -9.83
C GLU A 371 25.57 0.97 -9.51
N VAL A 372 25.29 -0.07 -8.71
CA VAL A 372 23.91 -0.40 -8.33
C VAL A 372 23.31 0.65 -7.40
N TYR A 373 24.11 1.31 -6.57
CA TYR A 373 23.66 2.46 -5.81
C TYR A 373 23.21 3.63 -6.72
N GLN A 374 23.99 3.97 -7.72
CA GLN A 374 23.58 4.99 -8.69
C GLN A 374 22.33 4.59 -9.47
N ASP A 375 22.23 3.33 -9.84
CA ASP A 375 21.01 2.79 -10.46
C ASP A 375 19.78 2.91 -9.55
N LEU A 376 19.94 2.60 -8.26
CA LEU A 376 18.89 2.78 -7.27
C LEU A 376 18.41 4.24 -7.19
N LEU A 377 19.34 5.19 -7.13
CA LEU A 377 18.99 6.62 -7.10
C LEU A 377 18.19 7.03 -8.34
N TRP A 378 18.57 6.54 -9.52
CA TRP A 378 17.79 6.73 -10.74
C TRP A 378 16.38 6.15 -10.62
N HIS A 379 16.24 4.92 -10.14
CA HIS A 379 14.93 4.29 -9.96
C HIS A 379 14.05 5.08 -8.98
N MET A 380 14.64 5.61 -7.92
CA MET A 380 13.92 6.46 -6.97
C MET A 380 13.37 7.72 -7.63
N LEU A 381 14.17 8.45 -8.39
CA LEU A 381 13.72 9.63 -9.13
C LEU A 381 12.61 9.28 -10.13
N LEU A 382 12.76 8.19 -10.88
CA LEU A 382 11.78 7.72 -11.86
C LEU A 382 10.52 7.07 -11.25
N ARG A 383 10.46 6.97 -9.93
CA ARG A 383 9.27 6.55 -9.16
C ARG A 383 8.59 7.71 -8.42
N GLY A 384 8.98 8.94 -8.72
CA GLY A 384 8.32 10.15 -8.26
C GLY A 384 8.93 10.79 -7.02
N HIS A 385 10.20 10.54 -6.74
CA HIS A 385 10.93 11.38 -5.80
C HIS A 385 11.48 12.60 -6.52
N ASP A 386 11.32 13.78 -5.92
CA ASP A 386 11.63 15.06 -6.54
C ASP A 386 13.11 15.41 -6.50
N SER A 387 13.84 14.91 -5.51
CA SER A 387 15.29 15.07 -5.33
C SER A 387 15.80 14.07 -4.30
N LEU A 388 17.03 14.23 -3.85
CA LEU A 388 17.69 13.38 -2.88
C LEU A 388 18.25 14.22 -1.73
N PHE A 389 18.31 13.63 -0.55
CA PHE A 389 18.90 14.20 0.64
C PHE A 389 20.03 13.29 1.10
N LEU A 390 21.28 13.64 0.77
CA LEU A 390 22.42 12.84 1.16
C LEU A 390 22.70 13.00 2.65
N TRP A 391 22.58 11.90 3.39
CA TRP A 391 23.02 11.77 4.77
C TRP A 391 24.40 11.08 4.82
N TRP A 392 25.17 11.24 5.91
CA TRP A 392 26.55 10.80 5.91
C TRP A 392 27.14 10.60 7.32
N GLN A 393 28.15 9.73 7.41
CA GLN A 393 29.14 9.68 8.48
C GLN A 393 30.50 10.21 8.00
N ALA A 394 31.20 10.95 8.82
CA ALA A 394 32.28 11.91 8.51
C ALA A 394 33.37 11.52 7.48
N ASP A 395 33.70 10.25 7.37
CA ASP A 395 34.89 9.82 6.60
C ASP A 395 34.57 9.43 5.14
N GLU A 396 33.28 9.40 4.75
CA GLU A 396 32.77 8.77 3.53
C GLU A 396 32.20 9.79 2.50
N LEU A 397 32.10 11.07 2.88
CA LEU A 397 31.44 12.13 2.09
C LEU A 397 31.97 12.26 0.65
N ALA A 398 33.27 12.18 0.47
CA ALA A 398 33.89 12.49 -0.82
C ALA A 398 33.42 11.55 -1.92
N GLU A 399 33.36 10.27 -1.65
CA GLU A 399 32.94 9.25 -2.60
C GLU A 399 31.43 9.29 -2.83
N GLU A 400 30.68 9.33 -1.76
CA GLU A 400 29.22 9.25 -1.85
C GLU A 400 28.59 10.51 -2.48
N VAL A 401 29.10 11.70 -2.16
CA VAL A 401 28.61 12.93 -2.81
C VAL A 401 28.91 12.93 -4.31
N ALA A 402 30.01 12.32 -4.71
CA ALA A 402 30.33 12.19 -6.12
C ALA A 402 29.31 11.30 -6.85
N LEU A 403 29.00 10.13 -6.29
CA LEU A 403 28.03 9.18 -6.84
C LEU A 403 26.62 9.78 -6.92
N CYS A 404 26.17 10.36 -5.82
CA CYS A 404 24.84 10.94 -5.72
C CYS A 404 24.67 12.15 -6.65
N HIS A 405 25.66 13.05 -6.67
CA HIS A 405 25.62 14.24 -7.51
C HIS A 405 25.72 13.90 -9.00
N GLU A 406 26.43 12.85 -9.38
CA GLU A 406 26.49 12.43 -10.77
C GLU A 406 25.12 12.03 -11.31
N VAL A 407 24.36 11.23 -10.54
CA VAL A 407 22.97 10.89 -10.88
C VAL A 407 22.11 12.15 -10.92
N TYR A 408 22.18 13.01 -9.92
CA TYR A 408 21.42 14.25 -9.88
C TYR A 408 21.72 15.16 -11.08
N ARG A 409 23.01 15.31 -11.44
CA ARG A 409 23.45 16.12 -12.59
C ARG A 409 22.90 15.58 -13.92
N GLU A 410 22.98 14.27 -14.13
CA GLU A 410 22.45 13.67 -15.36
C GLU A 410 20.91 13.73 -15.37
N ALA A 411 20.26 13.50 -14.22
CA ALA A 411 18.82 13.58 -14.09
C ALA A 411 18.28 14.99 -14.34
N SER A 412 19.05 16.03 -14.00
CA SER A 412 18.67 17.42 -14.25
C SER A 412 18.46 17.76 -15.73
N ARG A 413 18.98 16.95 -16.65
CA ARG A 413 18.73 17.09 -18.10
C ARG A 413 17.31 16.70 -18.49
N PHE A 414 16.61 15.99 -17.62
CA PHE A 414 15.24 15.49 -17.81
C PHE A 414 14.28 16.16 -16.83
N SER A 415 14.54 17.42 -16.45
CA SER A 415 13.77 18.16 -15.46
C SER A 415 12.27 18.18 -15.76
N ASP A 416 11.86 18.28 -17.04
CA ASP A 416 10.46 18.25 -17.43
C ASP A 416 9.76 16.93 -17.03
N PHE A 417 10.46 15.80 -17.17
CA PHE A 417 9.94 14.51 -16.72
C PHE A 417 9.90 14.41 -15.20
N LEU A 418 10.93 14.89 -14.52
CA LEU A 418 11.01 14.85 -13.05
C LEU A 418 9.92 15.73 -12.39
N GLU A 419 9.62 16.87 -13.00
CA GLU A 419 8.65 17.83 -12.45
C GLU A 419 7.19 17.52 -12.81
N ASN A 420 6.94 16.96 -13.99
CA ASN A 420 5.61 16.81 -14.55
C ASN A 420 5.25 15.37 -14.94
N GLY A 421 6.21 14.47 -14.92
CA GLY A 421 6.01 13.07 -15.30
C GLY A 421 5.25 12.28 -14.24
N GLN A 422 4.50 11.29 -14.68
CA GLN A 422 3.78 10.37 -13.83
C GLN A 422 4.52 9.03 -13.76
N PRO A 423 4.81 8.48 -12.58
CA PRO A 423 5.43 7.18 -12.44
C PRO A 423 4.61 6.08 -13.11
N ILE A 424 5.27 5.23 -13.89
CA ILE A 424 4.62 4.13 -14.61
C ILE A 424 4.62 2.82 -13.85
N GLU A 425 5.44 2.69 -12.81
CA GLU A 425 5.59 1.47 -12.04
C GLU A 425 6.03 1.79 -10.60
N GLN A 426 5.37 1.18 -9.64
CA GLN A 426 5.72 1.28 -8.22
C GLN A 426 6.01 -0.08 -7.58
N ALA A 427 5.57 -1.16 -8.20
CA ALA A 427 5.85 -2.49 -7.70
C ALA A 427 7.35 -2.81 -7.76
N VAL A 428 7.84 -3.52 -6.76
CA VAL A 428 9.20 -4.03 -6.70
C VAL A 428 9.11 -5.55 -6.65
N ASP A 429 9.63 -6.20 -7.69
CA ASP A 429 9.61 -7.66 -7.75
C ASP A 429 10.49 -8.23 -6.61
N PRO A 430 9.97 -9.12 -5.77
CA PRO A 430 10.75 -9.70 -4.67
C PRO A 430 11.88 -10.63 -5.13
N TRP A 431 12.08 -10.79 -6.43
CA TRP A 431 13.08 -11.72 -6.98
C TRP A 431 14.01 -11.05 -7.99
N PRO A 432 15.29 -11.46 -8.04
CA PRO A 432 16.22 -10.95 -9.02
C PRO A 432 15.71 -11.11 -10.45
N GLY A 433 15.47 -10.03 -11.12
CA GLY A 433 14.93 -9.98 -12.46
C GLY A 433 15.08 -8.60 -13.08
N ASP A 434 14.16 -8.26 -13.96
CA ASP A 434 14.09 -6.92 -14.53
C ASP A 434 13.39 -5.97 -13.57
N THR A 435 14.09 -4.92 -13.19
CA THR A 435 13.46 -3.77 -12.51
C THR A 435 13.35 -2.63 -13.50
N ILE A 436 12.15 -2.13 -13.70
CA ILE A 436 11.86 -1.02 -14.60
C ILE A 436 11.22 0.10 -13.78
N SER A 437 11.67 1.32 -14.02
CA SER A 437 11.04 2.53 -13.52
C SER A 437 10.99 3.57 -14.63
N GLY A 438 10.00 4.44 -14.59
CA GLY A 438 9.91 5.48 -15.59
C GLY A 438 8.89 6.54 -15.24
N LEU A 439 9.02 7.69 -15.90
CA LEU A 439 8.09 8.81 -15.80
C LEU A 439 7.45 9.05 -17.16
N ARG A 440 6.13 8.96 -17.21
CA ARG A 440 5.36 9.31 -18.41
C ARG A 440 5.12 10.81 -18.44
N LEU A 441 5.48 11.43 -19.56
CA LEU A 441 5.15 12.81 -19.87
C LEU A 441 4.53 12.84 -21.28
N GLU A 442 3.24 13.13 -21.36
CA GLU A 442 2.46 13.11 -22.61
C GLU A 442 2.58 11.78 -23.38
N SER A 443 3.19 11.81 -24.56
CA SER A 443 3.38 10.65 -25.45
C SER A 443 4.74 9.97 -25.29
N GLN A 444 5.48 10.30 -24.24
CA GLN A 444 6.82 9.77 -24.01
C GLN A 444 6.98 9.27 -22.58
N VAL A 445 7.90 8.32 -22.41
CA VAL A 445 8.28 7.79 -21.09
C VAL A 445 9.78 7.80 -20.97
N LEU A 446 10.31 8.46 -19.95
CA LEU A 446 11.71 8.33 -19.56
C LEU A 446 11.84 7.05 -18.73
N VAL A 447 12.59 6.08 -19.23
CA VAL A 447 12.66 4.72 -18.66
C VAL A 447 14.09 4.38 -18.26
N LYS A 448 14.24 3.76 -17.10
CA LYS A 448 15.43 3.03 -16.67
C LYS A 448 15.09 1.57 -16.42
N ARG A 449 15.97 0.69 -16.86
CA ARG A 449 15.87 -0.74 -16.65
C ARG A 449 17.17 -1.27 -16.09
N ASN A 450 17.10 -2.04 -15.03
CA ASN A 450 18.16 -2.86 -14.48
C ASN A 450 17.77 -4.33 -14.53
N HIS A 451 18.75 -5.18 -14.77
CA HIS A 451 18.54 -6.61 -14.84
C HIS A 451 19.45 -7.33 -13.85
N PHE A 452 18.85 -8.05 -12.90
CA PHE A 452 19.58 -8.83 -11.89
C PHE A 452 19.46 -10.35 -12.10
N GLY A 453 18.67 -10.75 -13.07
CA GLY A 453 18.41 -12.17 -13.37
C GLY A 453 19.34 -12.76 -14.43
N SER A 454 19.07 -13.99 -14.83
CA SER A 454 19.82 -14.69 -15.87
C SER A 454 19.28 -14.47 -17.30
N VAL A 455 18.04 -14.04 -17.41
CA VAL A 455 17.34 -13.85 -18.69
C VAL A 455 16.61 -12.51 -18.67
N SER A 456 16.94 -11.68 -19.65
CA SER A 456 16.22 -10.44 -19.90
C SER A 456 15.35 -10.60 -21.13
N GLU A 457 14.14 -10.08 -21.11
CA GLU A 457 13.16 -10.13 -22.20
C GLU A 457 12.55 -8.75 -22.44
N GLU A 458 11.97 -8.53 -23.63
CA GLU A 458 11.17 -7.36 -23.89
C GLU A 458 10.01 -7.26 -22.87
N ARG A 459 9.75 -6.08 -22.34
CA ARG A 459 8.68 -5.84 -21.39
C ARG A 459 7.68 -4.83 -21.97
N VAL A 460 6.40 -5.16 -21.83
CA VAL A 460 5.30 -4.24 -22.15
C VAL A 460 4.66 -3.79 -20.85
N ILE A 461 4.63 -2.49 -20.63
CA ILE A 461 4.02 -1.87 -19.46
C ILE A 461 2.77 -1.13 -19.92
N HIS A 462 1.62 -1.52 -19.38
CA HIS A 462 0.36 -0.82 -19.64
C HIS A 462 0.31 0.45 -18.79
N LEU A 463 0.12 1.58 -19.46
CA LEU A 463 0.09 2.90 -18.82
C LEU A 463 -1.33 3.31 -18.44
N ASP A 464 -2.29 2.92 -19.28
CA ASP A 464 -3.72 3.07 -19.09
C ASP A 464 -4.47 2.07 -20.02
N GLU A 465 -5.80 2.18 -20.12
CA GLU A 465 -6.64 1.27 -20.92
C GLU A 465 -6.30 1.28 -22.44
N SER A 466 -5.70 2.34 -22.92
CA SER A 466 -5.46 2.57 -24.36
C SER A 466 -3.99 2.76 -24.73
N HIS A 467 -3.10 2.82 -23.76
CA HIS A 467 -1.69 3.10 -24.01
C HIS A 467 -0.76 2.15 -23.25
N GLN A 468 0.33 1.84 -23.90
CA GLN A 468 1.41 1.04 -23.35
C GLN A 468 2.76 1.60 -23.75
N VAL A 469 3.80 1.19 -23.06
CA VAL A 469 5.19 1.39 -23.47
C VAL A 469 5.89 0.04 -23.61
N ARG A 470 6.63 -0.13 -24.68
CA ARG A 470 7.42 -1.33 -24.93
C ARG A 470 8.87 -1.05 -24.59
N VAL A 471 9.39 -1.77 -23.60
CA VAL A 471 10.77 -1.64 -23.13
C VAL A 471 11.58 -2.78 -23.73
N PRO A 472 12.46 -2.51 -24.71
CA PRO A 472 13.28 -3.53 -25.35
C PRO A 472 14.17 -4.28 -24.36
N GLN A 473 14.56 -5.49 -24.73
CA GLN A 473 15.40 -6.37 -23.90
C GLN A 473 16.74 -5.73 -23.52
N ASP A 474 17.34 -5.01 -24.42
CA ASP A 474 18.65 -4.33 -24.27
C ASP A 474 18.56 -2.87 -23.80
N HIS A 475 17.35 -2.38 -23.53
CA HIS A 475 17.15 -1.02 -23.04
C HIS A 475 17.71 -0.88 -21.64
N GLN A 476 18.55 0.11 -21.41
CA GLN A 476 19.09 0.44 -20.09
C GLN A 476 18.55 1.76 -19.57
N PHE A 477 18.58 2.80 -20.39
CA PHE A 477 18.11 4.14 -20.03
C PHE A 477 17.80 4.97 -21.28
N GLY A 478 16.72 5.74 -21.24
CA GLY A 478 16.35 6.68 -22.29
C GLY A 478 14.85 6.91 -22.40
N ILE A 479 14.48 7.71 -23.38
CA ILE A 479 13.09 8.04 -23.68
C ILE A 479 12.55 7.05 -24.69
N LEU A 480 11.37 6.52 -24.40
CA LEU A 480 10.58 5.64 -25.27
C LEU A 480 9.23 6.30 -25.58
N ASP A 481 8.71 6.03 -26.77
CA ASP A 481 7.41 6.53 -27.18
C ASP A 481 6.29 5.66 -26.60
N VAL A 482 5.18 6.32 -26.27
CA VAL A 482 3.93 5.66 -25.87
C VAL A 482 3.26 5.07 -27.11
N GLU A 483 2.93 3.80 -27.05
CA GLU A 483 2.22 3.09 -28.11
C GLU A 483 0.74 2.91 -27.75
N PRO A 484 -0.17 2.86 -28.74
CA PRO A 484 -1.52 2.37 -28.49
C PRO A 484 -1.49 0.94 -28.00
N THR A 485 -2.28 0.63 -27.00
CA THR A 485 -2.48 -0.77 -26.61
C THR A 485 -3.21 -1.49 -27.75
N PRO A 486 -2.67 -2.60 -28.29
CA PRO A 486 -3.41 -3.41 -29.25
C PRO A 486 -4.78 -3.78 -28.68
N GLU A 487 -5.83 -3.78 -29.49
CA GLU A 487 -7.21 -4.10 -29.08
C GLU A 487 -7.44 -5.55 -28.63
N SER A 488 -6.49 -6.19 -28.02
CA SER A 488 -6.69 -7.49 -27.35
C SER A 488 -7.16 -7.27 -25.92
N ARG A 489 -8.42 -6.89 -25.75
CA ARG A 489 -9.03 -6.90 -24.43
C ARG A 489 -8.94 -8.30 -23.84
N SER A 490 -8.46 -8.41 -22.60
CA SER A 490 -8.53 -9.66 -21.85
C SER A 490 -9.95 -10.22 -21.91
N TRP A 491 -10.10 -11.54 -22.03
CA TRP A 491 -11.43 -12.16 -22.03
C TRP A 491 -12.26 -11.73 -20.81
N LEU A 492 -11.65 -11.49 -19.67
CA LEU A 492 -12.29 -11.02 -18.45
C LEU A 492 -12.80 -9.58 -18.52
N GLU A 493 -12.20 -8.73 -19.37
CA GLU A 493 -12.68 -7.35 -19.54
C GLU A 493 -14.00 -7.28 -20.31
N THR A 494 -14.29 -8.28 -21.09
CA THR A 494 -15.48 -8.33 -21.93
C THR A 494 -16.54 -9.30 -21.44
N ASN A 495 -16.17 -10.20 -20.52
CA ASN A 495 -17.05 -11.25 -20.03
C ASN A 495 -17.17 -11.23 -18.52
N PHE A 496 -18.34 -11.44 -18.01
CA PHE A 496 -18.55 -11.71 -16.59
C PHE A 496 -18.42 -13.23 -16.34
N PRO A 497 -17.41 -13.71 -15.60
CA PRO A 497 -17.25 -15.13 -15.31
C PRO A 497 -18.43 -15.70 -14.54
N PHE A 498 -19.05 -16.74 -15.10
CA PHE A 498 -19.99 -17.59 -14.40
C PHE A 498 -19.53 -19.03 -14.65
N GLY A 499 -18.99 -19.67 -13.61
CA GLY A 499 -18.22 -20.88 -13.80
C GLY A 499 -18.54 -21.99 -12.84
N PHE A 500 -18.16 -23.22 -13.24
CA PHE A 500 -18.25 -24.42 -12.43
C PHE A 500 -16.87 -25.00 -12.21
N TYR A 501 -16.62 -25.46 -10.98
CA TYR A 501 -15.35 -26.11 -10.63
C TYR A 501 -15.22 -27.47 -11.30
N GLU A 502 -16.31 -28.14 -11.56
CA GLU A 502 -16.25 -29.50 -12.07
C GLU A 502 -16.64 -29.56 -13.55
N LEU A 503 -15.72 -30.11 -14.35
CA LEU A 503 -15.93 -30.35 -15.76
C LEU A 503 -16.58 -31.72 -15.98
N PRO A 504 -17.77 -31.81 -16.55
CA PRO A 504 -18.40 -33.10 -16.77
C PRO A 504 -17.66 -33.93 -17.84
N LYS A 505 -17.49 -35.21 -17.58
CA LYS A 505 -16.89 -36.18 -18.52
C LYS A 505 -17.82 -36.38 -19.74
N ASN A 506 -19.12 -36.25 -19.55
CA ASN A 506 -20.13 -36.44 -20.58
C ASN A 506 -20.24 -35.18 -21.45
N SER A 507 -20.01 -35.33 -22.77
CA SER A 507 -20.06 -34.22 -23.73
C SER A 507 -21.43 -33.56 -23.82
N SER A 508 -22.53 -34.31 -23.71
CA SER A 508 -23.88 -33.72 -23.77
C SER A 508 -24.19 -32.85 -22.56
N LYS A 509 -23.69 -33.23 -21.36
CA LYS A 509 -23.80 -32.34 -20.18
C LYS A 509 -22.98 -31.08 -20.30
N LEU A 510 -21.81 -31.17 -20.93
CA LEU A 510 -20.97 -30.01 -21.19
C LEU A 510 -21.63 -29.06 -22.21
N GLU A 511 -22.27 -29.61 -23.24
CA GLU A 511 -23.04 -28.84 -24.22
C GLU A 511 -24.25 -28.11 -23.56
N GLU A 512 -24.96 -28.77 -22.65
CA GLU A 512 -26.03 -28.16 -21.86
C GLU A 512 -25.52 -27.00 -21.00
N MET A 513 -24.35 -27.18 -20.36
CA MET A 513 -23.69 -26.11 -19.58
C MET A 513 -23.36 -24.90 -20.46
N ALA A 514 -22.75 -25.14 -21.61
CA ALA A 514 -22.42 -24.07 -22.55
C ALA A 514 -23.69 -23.32 -23.05
N GLN A 515 -24.74 -24.06 -23.42
CA GLN A 515 -26.02 -23.51 -23.84
C GLN A 515 -26.71 -22.72 -22.70
N ALA A 516 -26.50 -23.10 -21.46
CA ALA A 516 -27.00 -22.38 -20.29
C ALA A 516 -26.21 -21.08 -20.00
N GLY A 517 -25.08 -20.85 -20.72
CA GLY A 517 -24.28 -19.64 -20.53
C GLY A 517 -23.17 -19.77 -19.51
N ILE A 518 -22.87 -20.98 -19.00
CA ILE A 518 -21.66 -21.20 -18.21
C ILE A 518 -20.47 -20.99 -19.15
N ASN A 519 -19.60 -20.05 -18.82
CA ASN A 519 -18.56 -19.56 -19.72
C ASN A 519 -17.13 -19.85 -19.21
N LEU A 520 -16.98 -20.37 -17.97
CA LEU A 520 -15.69 -20.67 -17.38
C LEU A 520 -15.77 -21.97 -16.58
N VAL A 521 -14.79 -22.90 -16.76
CA VAL A 521 -14.77 -24.21 -16.12
C VAL A 521 -13.35 -24.56 -15.70
N ARG A 522 -13.19 -25.23 -14.56
CA ARG A 522 -11.88 -25.76 -14.14
C ARG A 522 -11.45 -26.89 -15.03
N CYS A 523 -10.29 -26.78 -15.63
CA CYS A 523 -9.67 -27.75 -16.51
C CYS A 523 -8.42 -28.32 -15.85
N GLN A 524 -8.05 -29.54 -16.24
CA GLN A 524 -6.84 -30.19 -15.73
C GLN A 524 -5.69 -30.17 -16.74
N ASP A 525 -5.98 -30.24 -18.03
CA ASP A 525 -4.99 -30.40 -19.09
C ASP A 525 -5.46 -29.76 -20.42
N MET A 526 -4.66 -30.00 -21.47
CA MET A 526 -4.95 -29.51 -22.82
C MET A 526 -6.22 -30.10 -23.41
N GLU A 527 -6.51 -31.38 -23.14
CA GLU A 527 -7.70 -32.05 -23.66
C GLU A 527 -8.98 -31.39 -23.10
N ASP A 528 -8.97 -31.08 -21.80
CA ASP A 528 -10.07 -30.35 -21.17
C ASP A 528 -10.24 -28.96 -21.77
N LEU A 529 -9.13 -28.24 -21.99
CA LEU A 529 -9.16 -26.93 -22.64
C LEU A 529 -9.72 -27.00 -24.07
N ASP A 530 -9.34 -28.00 -24.82
CA ASP A 530 -9.88 -28.28 -26.16
C ASP A 530 -11.39 -28.52 -26.11
N ARG A 531 -11.86 -29.31 -25.17
CA ARG A 531 -13.27 -29.65 -24.99
C ARG A 531 -14.12 -28.41 -24.72
N VAL A 532 -13.70 -27.55 -23.79
CA VAL A 532 -14.43 -26.34 -23.42
C VAL A 532 -14.36 -25.31 -24.54
N SER A 533 -13.22 -25.13 -25.18
CA SER A 533 -13.03 -24.20 -26.30
C SER A 533 -13.92 -24.48 -27.50
N LYS A 534 -14.13 -25.76 -27.86
CA LYS A 534 -15.05 -26.16 -28.94
C LYS A 534 -16.49 -25.68 -28.74
N LEU A 535 -16.87 -25.42 -27.50
CA LEU A 535 -18.19 -24.93 -27.11
C LEU A 535 -18.22 -23.41 -26.79
N GLY A 536 -17.12 -22.71 -27.08
CA GLY A 536 -17.02 -21.25 -26.83
C GLY A 536 -16.78 -20.88 -25.37
N MET A 537 -16.55 -21.86 -24.50
CA MET A 537 -16.19 -21.62 -23.10
C MET A 537 -14.68 -21.44 -22.93
N LYS A 538 -14.27 -20.99 -21.77
CA LYS A 538 -12.88 -20.91 -21.32
C LYS A 538 -12.64 -21.82 -20.12
N GLY A 539 -11.37 -22.14 -19.93
CA GLY A 539 -10.92 -22.89 -18.75
C GLY A 539 -10.03 -22.08 -17.83
N TRP A 540 -9.97 -22.49 -16.58
CA TRP A 540 -8.87 -22.13 -15.69
C TRP A 540 -8.16 -23.39 -15.24
N ILE A 541 -6.87 -23.26 -14.92
CA ILE A 541 -6.03 -24.39 -14.48
C ILE A 541 -5.32 -24.03 -13.19
N SER A 542 -5.40 -24.93 -12.22
CA SER A 542 -4.68 -24.83 -10.97
C SER A 542 -3.24 -25.29 -11.12
N LEU A 543 -2.31 -24.55 -10.53
CA LEU A 543 -0.89 -24.81 -10.52
C LEU A 543 -0.38 -24.97 -9.08
N ALA A 544 0.52 -25.94 -8.87
CA ALA A 544 1.11 -26.25 -7.57
C ALA A 544 2.20 -25.22 -7.16
N VAL A 545 1.85 -23.93 -7.10
CA VAL A 545 2.79 -22.86 -6.79
C VAL A 545 3.27 -22.89 -5.33
N GLN A 546 2.56 -23.56 -4.42
CA GLN A 546 2.95 -23.76 -3.03
C GLN A 546 4.28 -24.53 -2.89
N ASP A 547 4.65 -25.31 -3.89
CA ASP A 547 5.93 -26.05 -3.90
C ASP A 547 7.10 -25.18 -4.37
N GLY A 548 6.82 -23.92 -4.72
CA GLY A 548 7.78 -22.98 -5.27
C GLY A 548 8.04 -23.19 -6.77
N LEU A 549 9.00 -22.45 -7.30
CA LEU A 549 9.39 -22.56 -8.71
C LEU A 549 10.21 -23.83 -8.94
N SER A 550 9.59 -24.84 -9.49
CA SER A 550 10.21 -26.11 -9.84
C SER A 550 10.24 -26.30 -11.36
N GLU A 551 11.13 -27.18 -11.84
CA GLU A 551 11.21 -27.52 -13.27
C GLU A 551 9.88 -28.09 -13.78
N SER A 552 9.22 -28.93 -12.99
CA SER A 552 7.92 -29.52 -13.32
C SER A 552 6.82 -28.45 -13.43
N LEU A 553 6.81 -27.45 -12.57
CA LEU A 553 5.89 -26.32 -12.66
C LEU A 553 6.13 -25.50 -13.93
N MET A 554 7.40 -25.19 -14.21
CA MET A 554 7.78 -24.44 -15.41
C MET A 554 7.39 -25.18 -16.69
N GLN A 555 7.67 -26.48 -16.78
CA GLN A 555 7.27 -27.32 -17.93
C GLN A 555 5.75 -27.37 -18.08
N ARG A 556 5.01 -27.54 -16.98
CA ARG A 556 3.55 -27.59 -17.02
C ARG A 556 2.94 -26.27 -17.49
N ALA A 557 3.38 -25.16 -16.93
CA ALA A 557 2.90 -23.85 -17.30
C ALA A 557 3.22 -23.53 -18.77
N SER A 558 4.48 -23.78 -19.21
CA SER A 558 4.89 -23.53 -20.60
C SER A 558 4.14 -24.39 -21.61
N TYR A 559 3.77 -25.61 -21.26
CA TYR A 559 2.97 -26.48 -22.12
C TYR A 559 1.54 -25.93 -22.31
N LEU A 560 0.94 -25.33 -21.26
CA LEU A 560 -0.45 -24.92 -21.22
C LEU A 560 -0.68 -23.49 -21.72
N TRP A 561 0.27 -22.57 -21.52
CA TRP A 561 0.03 -21.13 -21.77
C TRP A 561 -0.21 -20.73 -23.23
N HIS A 562 0.12 -21.60 -24.18
CA HIS A 562 -0.17 -21.34 -25.60
C HIS A 562 -1.63 -21.64 -25.98
N HIS A 563 -2.39 -22.28 -25.08
CA HIS A 563 -3.74 -22.68 -25.41
C HIS A 563 -4.74 -21.51 -25.35
N PRO A 564 -5.46 -21.19 -26.43
CA PRO A 564 -6.39 -20.03 -26.46
C PRO A 564 -7.61 -20.22 -25.54
N GLY A 565 -7.93 -21.45 -25.17
CA GLY A 565 -9.02 -21.77 -24.25
C GLY A 565 -8.72 -21.48 -22.78
N LEU A 566 -7.47 -21.32 -22.42
CA LEU A 566 -7.08 -20.94 -21.06
C LEU A 566 -7.32 -19.45 -20.84
N ALA A 567 -8.07 -19.08 -19.81
CA ALA A 567 -8.36 -17.69 -19.46
C ALA A 567 -7.63 -17.22 -18.21
N VAL A 568 -7.46 -18.08 -17.21
CA VAL A 568 -7.00 -17.72 -15.87
C VAL A 568 -6.14 -18.85 -15.28
N TRP A 569 -5.10 -18.48 -14.54
CA TRP A 569 -4.33 -19.38 -13.70
C TRP A 569 -4.89 -19.38 -12.27
N GLU A 570 -4.88 -20.52 -11.62
CA GLU A 570 -5.33 -20.68 -10.24
C GLU A 570 -4.17 -21.13 -9.35
N GLY A 571 -4.09 -20.59 -8.12
CA GLY A 571 -3.25 -21.10 -7.06
C GLY A 571 -3.85 -22.31 -6.34
N PRO A 572 -3.19 -22.84 -5.32
CA PRO A 572 -3.76 -23.88 -4.48
C PRO A 572 -4.96 -23.33 -3.71
N ASP A 573 -6.00 -24.12 -3.67
CA ASP A 573 -7.28 -23.81 -3.05
C ASP A 573 -7.16 -23.77 -1.52
N GLU A 574 -7.68 -22.72 -0.88
CA GLU A 574 -7.74 -22.52 0.58
C GLU A 574 -6.38 -22.67 1.29
N ILE A 575 -5.29 -22.27 0.65
CA ILE A 575 -3.94 -22.55 1.16
C ILE A 575 -3.66 -21.87 2.50
N ILE A 576 -4.11 -20.61 2.69
CA ILE A 576 -3.95 -19.89 3.95
C ILE A 576 -4.75 -20.55 5.06
N TRP A 577 -5.97 -21.02 4.73
CA TRP A 577 -6.81 -21.73 5.67
C TRP A 577 -6.14 -23.00 6.20
N THR A 578 -5.34 -23.70 5.39
CA THR A 578 -4.68 -24.97 5.79
C THR A 578 -3.69 -24.81 6.95
N PHE A 579 -3.18 -23.62 7.23
CA PHE A 579 -2.27 -23.39 8.35
C PHE A 579 -2.74 -22.31 9.33
N THR A 580 -3.92 -21.74 9.12
CA THR A 580 -4.51 -20.73 10.04
C THR A 580 -5.86 -21.17 10.63
N ALA A 581 -6.53 -22.15 10.05
CA ALA A 581 -7.76 -22.66 10.62
C ALA A 581 -7.48 -23.56 11.83
N TYR A 582 -8.19 -23.32 12.92
CA TYR A 582 -7.96 -24.05 14.17
C TYR A 582 -8.08 -25.58 14.02
N SER A 583 -8.94 -26.08 13.12
CA SER A 583 -9.09 -27.50 12.84
C SER A 583 -7.80 -28.14 12.35
N PHE A 584 -7.08 -27.49 11.45
CA PHE A 584 -5.79 -27.93 10.97
C PHE A 584 -4.68 -27.75 12.01
N LEU A 585 -4.70 -26.65 12.76
CA LEU A 585 -3.76 -26.42 13.84
C LEU A 585 -3.91 -27.46 14.94
N LYS A 586 -5.13 -27.87 15.29
CA LYS A 586 -5.39 -28.95 16.22
C LYS A 586 -4.76 -30.26 15.75
N ASP A 587 -4.98 -30.63 14.49
CA ASP A 587 -4.54 -31.90 13.95
C ASP A 587 -3.01 -31.94 13.70
N LYS A 588 -2.40 -30.84 13.26
CA LYS A 588 -0.98 -30.77 12.93
C LYS A 588 -0.07 -30.38 14.10
N ALA A 589 -0.54 -29.55 15.01
CA ALA A 589 0.30 -28.99 16.06
C ALA A 589 -0.33 -29.04 17.47
N GLY A 590 -1.55 -29.58 17.60
CA GLY A 590 -2.20 -29.84 18.88
C GLY A 590 -2.75 -28.59 19.58
N PHE A 591 -3.02 -27.51 18.85
CA PHE A 591 -3.64 -26.32 19.40
C PHE A 591 -5.14 -26.44 19.52
N THR A 592 -5.71 -25.78 20.54
CA THR A 592 -7.14 -25.63 20.70
C THR A 592 -7.65 -24.45 19.89
N ARG A 593 -8.98 -24.37 19.72
CA ARG A 593 -9.62 -23.19 19.16
C ARG A 593 -9.39 -21.95 20.00
N GLU A 594 -9.44 -22.11 21.33
CA GLU A 594 -9.18 -21.04 22.29
C GLU A 594 -7.74 -20.54 22.21
N ASP A 595 -6.75 -21.45 22.03
CA ASP A 595 -5.36 -21.07 21.81
C ASP A 595 -5.19 -20.17 20.59
N TRP A 596 -5.87 -20.49 19.49
CA TRP A 596 -5.83 -19.68 18.28
C TRP A 596 -6.59 -18.36 18.43
N GLU A 597 -7.79 -18.38 18.98
CA GLU A 597 -8.58 -17.17 19.20
C GLU A 597 -7.92 -16.20 20.18
N ASN A 598 -7.19 -16.70 21.17
CA ASN A 598 -6.39 -15.91 22.11
C ASN A 598 -4.99 -15.56 21.57
N GLN A 599 -4.66 -15.98 20.36
CA GLN A 599 -3.40 -15.68 19.71
C GLN A 599 -2.19 -16.00 20.62
N ILE A 600 -2.20 -17.17 21.26
CA ILE A 600 -1.07 -17.57 22.10
C ILE A 600 0.19 -17.69 21.27
N PRO A 601 1.37 -17.24 21.76
CA PRO A 601 2.62 -17.16 20.99
C PRO A 601 2.96 -18.44 20.24
N LYS A 602 2.82 -19.60 20.88
CA LYS A 602 3.13 -20.88 20.25
C LYS A 602 2.26 -21.20 19.03
N ALA A 603 0.99 -20.79 19.01
CA ALA A 603 0.08 -21.01 17.88
C ALA A 603 0.39 -20.03 16.75
N THR A 604 0.63 -18.76 17.09
CA THR A 604 1.02 -17.73 16.13
C THR A 604 2.38 -18.01 15.51
N ASP A 605 3.39 -18.36 16.30
CA ASP A 605 4.74 -18.72 15.81
C ASP A 605 4.68 -19.86 14.79
N TYR A 606 3.83 -20.87 15.05
CA TYR A 606 3.64 -21.95 14.09
C TYR A 606 3.07 -21.42 12.76
N ALA A 607 2.00 -20.65 12.81
CA ALA A 607 1.40 -20.08 11.60
C ALA A 607 2.37 -19.17 10.84
N TYR A 608 3.15 -18.35 11.57
CA TYR A 608 4.19 -17.51 10.97
C TYR A 608 5.31 -18.32 10.35
N SER A 609 5.78 -19.37 11.02
CA SER A 609 6.82 -20.24 10.47
C SER A 609 6.39 -20.87 9.15
N VAL A 610 5.11 -21.27 9.04
CA VAL A 610 4.57 -21.83 7.79
C VAL A 610 4.38 -20.74 6.73
N GLY A 611 3.76 -19.64 7.10
CA GLY A 611 3.45 -18.54 6.15
C GLY A 611 4.72 -17.90 5.56
N ASN A 612 5.72 -17.64 6.40
CA ASN A 612 6.98 -17.02 5.98
C ASN A 612 7.82 -17.92 5.06
N ASP A 613 7.65 -19.23 5.13
CA ASP A 613 8.29 -20.14 4.18
C ASP A 613 7.45 -20.30 2.89
N LEU A 614 6.14 -20.41 3.04
CA LEU A 614 5.22 -20.73 1.94
C LEU A 614 4.98 -19.56 1.00
N ILE A 615 4.61 -18.38 1.56
CA ILE A 615 4.16 -17.23 0.76
C ILE A 615 5.26 -16.72 -0.18
N PRO A 616 6.52 -16.53 0.26
CA PRO A 616 7.58 -16.11 -0.65
C PRO A 616 7.83 -17.11 -1.79
N ARG A 617 7.73 -18.40 -1.51
CA ARG A 617 7.88 -19.43 -2.56
C ARG A 617 6.77 -19.35 -3.60
N MET A 618 5.54 -19.13 -3.15
CA MET A 618 4.40 -18.94 -4.05
C MET A 618 4.54 -17.67 -4.89
N HIS A 619 4.95 -16.56 -4.27
CA HIS A 619 5.22 -15.29 -4.98
C HIS A 619 6.22 -15.51 -6.12
N HIS A 620 7.32 -16.21 -5.84
CA HIS A 620 8.32 -16.51 -6.86
C HIS A 620 7.74 -17.29 -8.03
N ALA A 621 6.99 -18.34 -7.73
CA ALA A 621 6.39 -19.17 -8.76
C ALA A 621 5.36 -18.40 -9.61
N ILE A 622 4.49 -17.62 -8.94
CA ILE A 622 3.47 -16.81 -9.61
C ILE A 622 4.10 -15.71 -10.46
N ALA A 623 5.11 -15.01 -9.93
CA ALA A 623 5.82 -13.98 -10.67
C ALA A 623 6.49 -14.54 -11.93
N TRP A 624 7.08 -15.74 -11.84
CA TRP A 624 7.65 -16.40 -13.00
C TRP A 624 6.58 -16.73 -14.05
N ILE A 625 5.42 -17.28 -13.65
CA ILE A 625 4.31 -17.60 -14.56
C ILE A 625 3.81 -16.32 -15.25
N LYS A 626 3.50 -15.28 -14.47
CA LYS A 626 3.01 -14.00 -15.00
C LYS A 626 4.00 -13.33 -15.96
N ARG A 627 5.30 -13.50 -15.71
CA ARG A 627 6.35 -12.97 -16.57
C ARG A 627 6.41 -13.70 -17.90
N ASN A 628 6.30 -15.03 -17.89
CA ASN A 628 6.55 -15.86 -19.04
C ASN A 628 5.30 -16.25 -19.83
N ASP A 629 4.10 -16.15 -19.26
CA ASP A 629 2.85 -16.37 -20.02
C ASP A 629 2.72 -15.32 -21.13
N PRO A 630 2.76 -15.71 -22.41
CA PRO A 630 2.74 -14.75 -23.52
C PRO A 630 1.43 -13.95 -23.61
N LEU A 631 0.34 -14.47 -23.07
CA LEU A 631 -0.97 -13.80 -23.04
C LEU A 631 -1.24 -13.07 -21.73
N LYS A 632 -0.26 -13.02 -20.82
CA LYS A 632 -0.35 -12.28 -19.54
C LYS A 632 -1.65 -12.55 -18.79
N ARG A 633 -2.05 -13.82 -18.75
CA ARG A 633 -3.29 -14.21 -18.09
C ARG A 633 -3.23 -13.87 -16.59
N PRO A 634 -4.36 -13.45 -16.02
CA PRO A 634 -4.42 -13.18 -14.60
C PRO A 634 -4.29 -14.45 -13.77
N PHE A 635 -3.74 -14.28 -12.59
CA PHE A 635 -3.62 -15.31 -11.57
C PHE A 635 -4.63 -15.07 -10.46
N TRP A 636 -5.40 -16.08 -10.09
CA TRP A 636 -6.37 -15.99 -9.01
C TRP A 636 -6.15 -17.03 -7.92
N ILE A 637 -6.64 -16.75 -6.74
CA ILE A 637 -6.63 -17.68 -5.62
C ILE A 637 -7.97 -17.67 -4.91
N ASN A 638 -8.46 -18.86 -4.53
CA ASN A 638 -9.62 -19.00 -3.67
C ASN A 638 -9.18 -19.29 -2.24
N GLU A 639 -9.82 -18.63 -1.27
CA GLU A 639 -9.59 -18.83 0.15
C GLU A 639 -10.90 -19.01 0.90
N ALA A 640 -10.87 -19.79 1.98
CA ALA A 640 -12.04 -19.95 2.84
C ALA A 640 -12.44 -18.59 3.47
N VAL A 641 -13.71 -18.47 3.78
CA VAL A 641 -14.28 -17.23 4.37
C VAL A 641 -13.58 -16.79 5.65
N ASP A 642 -13.03 -17.70 6.41
CA ASP A 642 -12.33 -17.49 7.69
C ASP A 642 -10.80 -17.61 7.60
N SER A 643 -10.23 -17.68 6.39
CA SER A 643 -8.79 -17.58 6.20
C SER A 643 -8.26 -16.30 6.84
N ASP A 644 -7.08 -16.39 7.44
CA ASP A 644 -6.49 -15.29 8.17
C ASP A 644 -6.22 -14.09 7.26
N ALA A 645 -6.64 -12.89 7.70
CA ALA A 645 -6.57 -11.69 6.89
C ALA A 645 -5.15 -11.19 6.66
N TYR A 646 -4.25 -11.41 7.63
CA TYR A 646 -2.87 -10.99 7.53
C TYR A 646 -2.15 -11.78 6.43
N PHE A 647 -2.14 -13.11 6.52
CA PHE A 647 -1.49 -13.95 5.52
C PHE A 647 -2.17 -13.84 4.14
N SER A 648 -3.49 -13.64 4.13
CA SER A 648 -4.21 -13.38 2.88
C SER A 648 -3.71 -12.10 2.20
N ARG A 649 -3.45 -11.03 2.95
CA ARG A 649 -2.88 -9.78 2.40
C ARG A 649 -1.47 -9.96 1.88
N GLU A 650 -0.62 -10.67 2.61
CA GLU A 650 0.71 -11.00 2.12
C GLU A 650 0.62 -11.77 0.80
N MET A 651 -0.23 -12.80 0.76
CA MET A 651 -0.39 -13.67 -0.41
C MET A 651 -0.88 -12.91 -1.66
N ILE A 652 -1.81 -11.97 -1.50
CA ILE A 652 -2.42 -11.29 -2.65
C ILE A 652 -1.46 -10.35 -3.39
N GLU A 653 -0.29 -10.01 -2.86
CA GLU A 653 0.67 -9.16 -3.57
C GLU A 653 0.99 -9.66 -4.98
N SER A 654 1.01 -10.96 -5.19
CA SER A 654 1.34 -11.57 -6.49
C SER A 654 0.14 -11.99 -7.33
N VAL A 655 -1.10 -11.98 -6.79
CA VAL A 655 -2.29 -12.39 -7.52
C VAL A 655 -3.06 -11.21 -8.10
N ASP A 656 -3.84 -11.46 -9.15
CA ASP A 656 -4.62 -10.42 -9.82
C ASP A 656 -6.08 -10.44 -9.40
N ILE A 657 -6.58 -11.60 -8.97
CA ILE A 657 -7.98 -11.82 -8.60
C ILE A 657 -8.00 -12.58 -7.29
N VAL A 658 -8.82 -12.13 -6.35
CA VAL A 658 -9.05 -12.84 -5.09
C VAL A 658 -10.40 -13.51 -5.11
N GLY A 659 -10.46 -14.75 -4.64
CA GLY A 659 -11.70 -15.50 -4.48
C GLY A 659 -11.93 -15.89 -3.05
N SER A 660 -13.19 -16.10 -2.71
CA SER A 660 -13.54 -16.74 -1.46
C SER A 660 -14.84 -17.53 -1.57
N ASP A 661 -14.91 -18.59 -0.81
CA ASP A 661 -16.08 -19.45 -0.76
C ASP A 661 -16.85 -19.32 0.56
N TYR A 662 -18.14 -19.51 0.45
CA TYR A 662 -19.04 -19.70 1.58
C TYR A 662 -20.30 -20.44 1.16
N TYR A 663 -20.62 -21.49 1.89
CA TYR A 663 -21.73 -22.37 1.58
C TYR A 663 -22.84 -22.20 2.62
N ALA A 664 -23.78 -21.31 2.30
CA ALA A 664 -24.72 -20.73 3.24
C ALA A 664 -25.92 -21.63 3.61
N VAL A 665 -26.31 -22.58 2.74
CA VAL A 665 -27.52 -23.37 2.93
C VAL A 665 -27.19 -24.67 3.64
N ARG A 666 -27.58 -24.73 4.91
CA ARG A 666 -27.31 -25.85 5.83
C ARG A 666 -28.57 -26.19 6.66
N ALA A 667 -28.73 -27.44 7.05
CA ALA A 667 -29.83 -27.86 7.95
C ALA A 667 -29.78 -27.19 9.34
N SER A 668 -28.56 -26.86 9.80
CA SER A 668 -28.36 -26.18 11.09
C SER A 668 -28.62 -24.66 11.05
N GLY A 669 -28.95 -24.12 9.90
CA GLY A 669 -29.26 -22.71 9.70
C GLY A 669 -28.82 -22.22 8.33
N THR A 670 -29.64 -21.41 7.69
CA THR A 670 -29.37 -20.82 6.37
C THR A 670 -29.11 -19.33 6.50
N ASP A 671 -27.92 -18.88 6.14
CA ASP A 671 -27.52 -17.46 6.16
C ASP A 671 -27.06 -17.00 4.77
N ILE A 672 -28.01 -16.81 3.87
CA ILE A 672 -27.71 -16.37 2.50
C ILE A 672 -27.20 -14.93 2.40
N GLN A 673 -27.34 -14.12 3.45
CA GLN A 673 -26.78 -12.75 3.50
C GLN A 673 -25.26 -12.74 3.79
N SER A 674 -24.70 -13.89 4.15
CA SER A 674 -23.26 -14.01 4.38
C SER A 674 -22.43 -13.68 3.14
N THR A 675 -22.99 -13.79 1.92
CA THR A 675 -22.29 -13.46 0.69
C THR A 675 -21.82 -11.99 0.68
N SER A 676 -22.68 -11.05 1.08
CA SER A 676 -22.24 -9.65 1.13
C SER A 676 -21.17 -9.39 2.20
N ARG A 677 -21.24 -10.06 3.36
CA ARG A 677 -20.18 -9.94 4.38
C ARG A 677 -18.85 -10.52 3.90
N LEU A 678 -18.91 -11.66 3.24
CA LEU A 678 -17.75 -12.26 2.57
C LEU A 678 -17.12 -11.29 1.57
N VAL A 679 -17.91 -10.77 0.64
CA VAL A 679 -17.42 -9.88 -0.41
C VAL A 679 -16.85 -8.58 0.18
N SER A 680 -17.52 -7.99 1.18
CA SER A 680 -17.02 -6.80 1.88
C SER A 680 -15.66 -7.06 2.55
N ARG A 681 -15.52 -8.22 3.21
CA ARG A 681 -14.25 -8.63 3.81
C ARG A 681 -13.14 -8.76 2.75
N TRP A 682 -13.43 -9.42 1.64
CA TRP A 682 -12.44 -9.64 0.59
C TRP A 682 -12.14 -8.40 -0.25
N ASN A 683 -13.07 -7.47 -0.40
CA ASN A 683 -12.78 -6.14 -0.93
C ASN A 683 -11.75 -5.40 -0.06
N SER A 684 -11.89 -5.50 1.27
CA SER A 684 -10.94 -4.90 2.21
C SER A 684 -9.58 -5.60 2.22
N ILE A 685 -9.55 -6.94 2.13
CA ILE A 685 -8.31 -7.72 2.05
C ILE A 685 -7.65 -7.50 0.70
N GLY A 686 -8.42 -7.53 -0.39
CA GLY A 686 -7.97 -7.53 -1.77
C GLY A 686 -7.39 -6.20 -2.28
N MET A 687 -7.52 -5.12 -1.52
CA MET A 687 -6.92 -3.81 -1.84
C MET A 687 -7.19 -3.35 -3.29
N GLY A 688 -8.46 -3.43 -3.69
CA GLY A 688 -8.91 -3.03 -5.04
C GLY A 688 -8.84 -4.11 -6.13
N ARG A 689 -8.35 -5.29 -5.83
CA ARG A 689 -8.39 -6.41 -6.77
C ARG A 689 -9.81 -6.91 -7.00
N PRO A 690 -10.13 -7.40 -8.21
CA PRO A 690 -11.41 -8.05 -8.47
C PRO A 690 -11.66 -9.20 -7.50
N VAL A 691 -12.87 -9.28 -6.96
CA VAL A 691 -13.29 -10.37 -6.08
C VAL A 691 -14.19 -11.32 -6.87
N TRP A 692 -13.90 -12.62 -6.81
CA TRP A 692 -14.79 -13.67 -7.28
C TRP A 692 -15.44 -14.38 -6.09
N ALA A 693 -16.72 -14.64 -6.17
CA ALA A 693 -17.45 -15.41 -5.15
C ALA A 693 -17.61 -16.85 -5.58
N VAL A 694 -17.18 -17.78 -4.75
CA VAL A 694 -17.44 -19.22 -4.92
C VAL A 694 -18.65 -19.61 -4.10
N LEU A 695 -19.71 -20.00 -4.79
CA LEU A 695 -21.04 -20.24 -4.26
C LEU A 695 -21.36 -21.72 -4.19
N GLN A 696 -22.42 -22.06 -3.44
CA GLN A 696 -22.80 -23.44 -3.17
C GLN A 696 -23.49 -24.09 -4.38
N GLY A 697 -22.84 -25.09 -4.98
CA GLY A 697 -23.37 -25.93 -6.05
C GLY A 697 -23.75 -27.35 -5.61
N PHE A 698 -23.98 -27.61 -4.33
CA PHE A 698 -24.14 -28.92 -3.75
C PHE A 698 -25.11 -28.95 -2.55
N SER A 699 -25.49 -30.17 -2.15
CA SER A 699 -26.09 -30.43 -0.83
C SER A 699 -25.03 -30.97 0.13
N TRP A 700 -25.04 -30.54 1.38
CA TRP A 700 -24.11 -31.05 2.41
C TRP A 700 -24.16 -32.55 2.60
N HIS A 701 -25.29 -33.19 2.26
CA HIS A 701 -25.42 -34.64 2.23
C HIS A 701 -24.42 -35.32 1.31
N ALA A 702 -24.09 -34.69 0.19
CA ALA A 702 -23.10 -35.22 -0.79
C ALA A 702 -21.68 -35.27 -0.23
N ILE A 703 -21.37 -34.44 0.77
CA ILE A 703 -20.05 -34.39 1.42
C ILE A 703 -20.03 -35.22 2.71
N ARG A 704 -21.18 -35.22 3.42
CA ARG A 704 -21.38 -35.93 4.69
C ARG A 704 -22.77 -36.57 4.71
N GLU A 705 -22.83 -37.88 4.58
CA GLU A 705 -24.06 -38.66 4.52
C GLU A 705 -24.97 -38.49 5.75
N ASP A 706 -24.42 -38.07 6.91
CA ASP A 706 -25.16 -37.77 8.12
C ASP A 706 -25.92 -36.42 8.10
N ARG A 707 -25.81 -35.69 7.00
CA ARG A 707 -26.47 -34.39 6.81
C ARG A 707 -27.73 -34.51 5.97
N ASP A 708 -28.66 -33.57 6.16
CA ASP A 708 -29.87 -33.49 5.35
C ASP A 708 -29.55 -33.17 3.88
N ARG A 709 -30.30 -33.82 2.98
CA ARG A 709 -30.25 -33.52 1.55
C ARG A 709 -30.99 -32.21 1.24
N LEU A 710 -30.29 -31.10 1.37
CA LEU A 710 -30.83 -29.76 1.20
C LEU A 710 -30.01 -28.98 0.18
N TYR A 711 -30.61 -28.72 -0.97
CA TYR A 711 -30.06 -27.82 -1.98
C TYR A 711 -30.55 -26.38 -1.79
N PRO A 712 -29.79 -25.36 -2.22
CA PRO A 712 -30.31 -24.00 -2.32
C PRO A 712 -31.51 -23.97 -3.27
N THR A 713 -32.58 -23.26 -2.91
CA THR A 713 -33.63 -22.95 -3.85
C THR A 713 -33.16 -21.96 -4.94
N PHE A 714 -33.84 -21.90 -6.07
CA PHE A 714 -33.54 -20.89 -7.11
C PHE A 714 -33.49 -19.47 -6.54
N LYS A 715 -34.45 -19.13 -5.70
CA LYS A 715 -34.49 -17.81 -5.02
C LYS A 715 -33.26 -17.56 -4.15
N GLN A 716 -32.80 -18.56 -3.42
CA GLN A 716 -31.61 -18.44 -2.57
C GLN A 716 -30.34 -18.31 -3.43
N SER A 717 -30.16 -19.15 -4.44
CA SER A 717 -29.01 -19.06 -5.36
C SER A 717 -28.97 -17.73 -6.09
N ARG A 718 -30.13 -17.25 -6.55
CA ARG A 718 -30.27 -15.96 -7.22
C ARG A 718 -29.95 -14.82 -6.27
N PHE A 719 -30.45 -14.85 -5.05
CA PHE A 719 -30.14 -13.84 -4.03
C PHE A 719 -28.64 -13.78 -3.75
N MET A 720 -28.00 -14.93 -3.47
CA MET A 720 -26.56 -14.96 -3.17
C MET A 720 -25.70 -14.40 -4.31
N ALA A 721 -25.98 -14.77 -5.55
CA ALA A 721 -25.25 -14.26 -6.71
C ALA A 721 -25.40 -12.74 -6.86
N TYR A 722 -26.62 -12.22 -6.78
CA TYR A 722 -26.87 -10.78 -6.91
C TYR A 722 -26.43 -9.97 -5.68
N ASP A 723 -26.49 -10.53 -4.47
CA ASP A 723 -25.93 -9.89 -3.29
C ASP A 723 -24.41 -9.70 -3.43
N GLY A 724 -23.71 -10.70 -3.96
CA GLY A 724 -22.32 -10.56 -4.36
C GLY A 724 -22.10 -9.49 -5.44
N ILE A 725 -22.87 -9.51 -6.51
CA ILE A 725 -22.77 -8.54 -7.61
C ILE A 725 -23.00 -7.11 -7.10
N VAL A 726 -23.97 -6.90 -6.23
CA VAL A 726 -24.24 -5.58 -5.63
C VAL A 726 -23.06 -5.09 -4.81
N GLN A 727 -22.34 -5.99 -4.16
CA GLN A 727 -21.12 -5.67 -3.41
C GLN A 727 -19.85 -5.57 -4.28
N GLY A 728 -19.95 -5.67 -5.60
CA GLY A 728 -18.84 -5.49 -6.51
C GLY A 728 -18.13 -6.75 -6.98
N VAL A 729 -18.68 -7.93 -6.75
CA VAL A 729 -18.16 -9.19 -7.32
C VAL A 729 -18.00 -9.07 -8.84
N ARG A 730 -16.89 -9.58 -9.35
CA ARG A 730 -16.54 -9.59 -10.78
C ARG A 730 -16.61 -10.99 -11.41
N GLY A 731 -17.04 -11.99 -10.66
CA GLY A 731 -17.30 -13.36 -11.14
C GLY A 731 -18.00 -14.21 -10.08
N CYS A 732 -18.83 -15.13 -10.53
CA CYS A 732 -19.50 -16.10 -9.68
C CYS A 732 -19.12 -17.51 -10.12
N LEU A 733 -18.52 -18.27 -9.25
CA LEU A 733 -18.17 -19.67 -9.48
C LEU A 733 -19.01 -20.56 -8.56
N TYR A 734 -19.23 -21.81 -8.93
CA TYR A 734 -19.96 -22.78 -8.14
C TYR A 734 -19.11 -24.03 -7.92
N TRP A 735 -18.97 -24.42 -6.66
CA TRP A 735 -18.25 -25.63 -6.28
C TRP A 735 -19.23 -26.75 -5.88
N GLY A 736 -18.82 -28.01 -6.14
CA GLY A 736 -19.57 -29.22 -5.81
C GLY A 736 -20.63 -29.61 -6.86
N THR A 737 -20.57 -29.03 -8.04
CA THR A 737 -21.58 -29.23 -9.11
C THR A 737 -21.57 -30.63 -9.69
N GLU A 738 -20.49 -31.43 -9.56
CA GLU A 738 -20.49 -32.84 -9.96
C GLU A 738 -21.39 -33.73 -9.10
N THR A 739 -21.61 -33.31 -7.86
CA THR A 739 -22.43 -34.05 -6.88
C THR A 739 -23.92 -33.74 -6.98
N ILE A 740 -24.33 -32.89 -7.94
CA ILE A 740 -25.75 -32.57 -8.13
C ILE A 740 -26.47 -33.80 -8.66
N ASP A 741 -27.30 -34.39 -7.81
CA ASP A 741 -28.23 -35.48 -8.13
C ASP A 741 -29.70 -35.01 -8.19
N ASP A 742 -29.92 -33.69 -8.05
CA ASP A 742 -31.24 -33.04 -8.16
C ASP A 742 -31.29 -32.25 -9.48
N GLU A 743 -32.10 -32.73 -10.42
CA GLU A 743 -32.22 -32.11 -11.72
C GLU A 743 -32.89 -30.73 -11.66
N GLU A 744 -33.83 -30.50 -10.73
CA GLU A 744 -34.49 -29.22 -10.55
C GLU A 744 -33.49 -28.17 -10.10
N PHE A 745 -32.62 -28.51 -9.16
CA PHE A 745 -31.55 -27.62 -8.71
C PHE A 745 -30.55 -27.32 -9.84
N ARG A 746 -30.14 -28.32 -10.62
CA ARG A 746 -29.23 -28.13 -11.78
C ARG A 746 -29.85 -27.15 -12.78
N GLN A 747 -31.09 -27.36 -13.17
CA GLN A 747 -31.80 -26.47 -14.10
C GLN A 747 -31.98 -25.06 -13.52
N SER A 748 -32.12 -24.94 -12.21
CA SER A 748 -32.19 -23.65 -11.55
C SER A 748 -30.88 -22.87 -11.67
N LEU A 749 -29.73 -23.51 -11.55
CA LEU A 749 -28.42 -22.89 -11.77
C LEU A 749 -28.21 -22.49 -13.23
N PHE A 750 -28.67 -23.34 -14.18
CA PHE A 750 -28.64 -23.02 -15.60
C PHE A 750 -29.50 -21.79 -15.94
N ALA A 751 -30.68 -21.69 -15.34
CA ALA A 751 -31.53 -20.52 -15.51
C ALA A 751 -30.85 -19.23 -14.96
N LEU A 752 -30.19 -19.35 -13.80
CA LEU A 752 -29.45 -18.24 -13.20
C LEU A 752 -28.23 -17.85 -14.05
N SER A 753 -27.49 -18.81 -14.58
CA SER A 753 -26.39 -18.55 -15.50
C SER A 753 -26.85 -17.79 -16.74
N SER A 754 -27.90 -18.26 -17.39
CA SER A 754 -28.48 -17.59 -18.55
C SER A 754 -28.91 -16.16 -18.24
N GLU A 755 -29.49 -15.92 -17.07
CA GLU A 755 -29.89 -14.58 -16.61
C GLU A 755 -28.67 -13.66 -16.47
N ILE A 756 -27.61 -14.11 -15.77
CA ILE A 756 -26.42 -13.31 -15.51
C ILE A 756 -25.62 -13.09 -16.80
N GLN A 757 -25.51 -14.09 -17.67
CA GLN A 757 -24.80 -13.94 -18.94
C GLN A 757 -25.49 -12.95 -19.88
N ALA A 758 -26.80 -12.86 -19.86
CA ALA A 758 -27.53 -11.82 -20.62
C ALA A 758 -27.13 -10.40 -20.16
N LEU A 759 -26.68 -10.24 -18.92
CA LEU A 759 -26.19 -8.99 -18.35
C LEU A 759 -24.66 -8.84 -18.45
N GLY A 760 -23.97 -9.89 -18.85
CA GLY A 760 -22.49 -9.98 -18.87
C GLY A 760 -21.79 -8.73 -19.38
N PRO A 761 -22.14 -8.18 -20.54
CA PRO A 761 -21.50 -6.96 -21.05
C PRO A 761 -21.65 -5.72 -20.16
N VAL A 762 -22.76 -5.58 -19.44
CA VAL A 762 -22.95 -4.45 -18.52
C VAL A 762 -22.24 -4.73 -17.19
N LEU A 763 -22.24 -5.98 -16.73
CA LEU A 763 -21.57 -6.38 -15.48
C LEU A 763 -20.05 -6.30 -15.59
N SER A 764 -19.49 -6.57 -16.78
CA SER A 764 -18.04 -6.52 -17.00
C SER A 764 -17.53 -5.11 -17.34
N GLN A 765 -18.24 -4.34 -18.15
CA GLN A 765 -17.78 -3.07 -18.72
C GLN A 765 -18.55 -1.83 -18.20
N GLY A 766 -19.65 -2.05 -17.46
CA GLY A 766 -20.46 -0.94 -16.93
C GLY A 766 -19.73 -0.15 -15.86
N LYS A 767 -19.86 1.17 -15.92
CA LYS A 767 -19.38 2.08 -14.88
C LYS A 767 -20.40 2.17 -13.77
N ASP A 768 -19.94 2.12 -12.53
CA ASP A 768 -20.78 2.29 -11.37
C ASP A 768 -21.32 3.73 -11.29
N ILE A 769 -22.60 3.85 -10.97
CA ILE A 769 -23.30 5.10 -10.73
C ILE A 769 -23.69 5.13 -9.27
N GLU A 770 -23.23 6.12 -8.54
CA GLU A 770 -23.60 6.31 -7.15
C GLU A 770 -25.03 6.80 -7.02
N LEU A 771 -25.84 6.05 -6.28
CA LEU A 771 -27.21 6.36 -5.97
C LEU A 771 -27.45 6.17 -4.49
N ASP A 772 -28.37 6.96 -3.93
CA ASP A 772 -28.83 6.76 -2.57
C ASP A 772 -30.06 5.86 -2.52
N VAL A 773 -30.10 4.97 -1.51
CA VAL A 773 -31.24 4.06 -1.25
C VAL A 773 -31.78 4.31 0.14
N LYS A 774 -33.12 4.34 0.25
CA LYS A 774 -33.85 4.46 1.52
C LYS A 774 -35.01 3.50 1.56
N VAL A 775 -35.19 2.80 2.69
CA VAL A 775 -36.38 2.00 2.96
C VAL A 775 -37.48 2.92 3.48
N ILE A 776 -38.55 3.07 2.72
CA ILE A 776 -39.65 3.99 3.03
C ILE A 776 -40.75 3.35 3.90
N THR A 777 -40.69 2.06 4.12
CA THR A 777 -41.63 1.28 4.97
C THR A 777 -41.13 1.18 6.41
N ASP A 778 -39.98 1.71 6.74
CA ASP A 778 -39.39 1.71 8.08
C ASP A 778 -39.09 3.16 8.53
N LEU A 779 -39.78 3.61 9.57
CA LEU A 779 -39.62 4.97 10.11
C LEU A 779 -38.30 5.17 10.88
N PHE A 780 -37.69 4.08 11.31
CA PHE A 780 -36.47 4.10 12.14
C PHE A 780 -35.29 3.44 11.45
N GLU A 781 -35.30 3.40 10.12
CA GLU A 781 -34.25 2.78 9.35
C GLU A 781 -32.89 3.39 9.64
N VAL A 782 -31.93 2.54 9.92
CA VAL A 782 -30.50 2.88 9.86
C VAL A 782 -30.06 2.81 8.41
N LYS A 783 -29.42 3.87 7.89
CA LYS A 783 -28.96 3.94 6.51
C LYS A 783 -28.17 2.67 6.12
N GLY A 784 -28.57 2.04 5.02
CA GLY A 784 -27.95 0.80 4.51
C GLY A 784 -28.52 -0.49 5.09
N SER A 785 -29.52 -0.46 5.99
CA SER A 785 -30.17 -1.66 6.49
C SER A 785 -31.34 -2.10 5.60
N GLY A 786 -31.44 -3.39 5.37
CA GLY A 786 -32.59 -4.04 4.71
C GLY A 786 -32.60 -3.97 3.20
N ALA A 787 -32.02 -2.98 2.55
CA ALA A 787 -31.94 -2.87 1.09
C ALA A 787 -30.54 -2.52 0.61
N ALA A 788 -30.15 -3.08 -0.54
CA ALA A 788 -28.91 -2.71 -1.22
C ALA A 788 -29.16 -2.55 -2.73
N ILE A 789 -28.38 -1.70 -3.37
CA ILE A 789 -28.48 -1.39 -4.79
C ILE A 789 -27.11 -1.36 -5.45
N ARG A 790 -27.10 -1.63 -6.76
CA ARG A 790 -26.01 -1.28 -7.65
C ARG A 790 -26.58 -0.76 -8.94
N CYS A 791 -26.02 0.32 -9.45
CA CYS A 791 -26.40 0.88 -10.73
C CYS A 791 -25.18 0.94 -11.64
N LEU A 792 -25.31 0.38 -12.83
CA LEU A 792 -24.25 0.32 -13.83
C LEU A 792 -24.70 0.98 -15.11
N GLN A 793 -23.83 1.74 -15.74
CA GLN A 793 -24.05 2.30 -17.08
C GLN A 793 -23.01 1.79 -18.06
N ARG A 794 -23.47 1.27 -19.17
CA ARG A 794 -22.67 0.97 -20.35
C ARG A 794 -23.33 1.61 -21.59
N GLU A 795 -22.61 2.53 -22.20
CA GLU A 795 -23.17 3.30 -23.32
C GLU A 795 -24.54 3.94 -22.95
N GLU A 796 -25.62 3.62 -23.70
CA GLU A 796 -26.98 4.11 -23.42
C GLU A 796 -27.79 3.21 -22.49
N GLU A 797 -27.26 2.07 -22.11
CA GLU A 797 -27.91 1.13 -21.21
C GLU A 797 -27.59 1.41 -19.76
N VAL A 798 -28.63 1.47 -18.93
CA VAL A 798 -28.51 1.52 -17.47
C VAL A 798 -29.14 0.27 -16.87
N LEU A 799 -28.39 -0.37 -16.02
CA LEU A 799 -28.80 -1.53 -15.25
C LEU A 799 -28.91 -1.13 -13.77
N LEU A 800 -30.08 -1.28 -13.17
CA LEU A 800 -30.32 -1.03 -11.75
C LEU A 800 -30.71 -2.33 -11.06
N ILE A 801 -29.87 -2.79 -10.14
CA ILE A 801 -30.09 -3.98 -9.30
C ILE A 801 -30.53 -3.51 -7.94
N VAL A 802 -31.65 -4.04 -7.44
CA VAL A 802 -32.22 -3.73 -6.14
C VAL A 802 -32.48 -5.02 -5.38
N ILE A 803 -31.96 -5.17 -4.19
CA ILE A 803 -32.14 -6.35 -3.38
C ILE A 803 -32.74 -6.00 -2.02
N ASN A 804 -33.66 -6.85 -1.55
CA ASN A 804 -34.15 -6.83 -0.18
C ASN A 804 -33.35 -7.84 0.64
N LYS A 805 -32.55 -7.35 1.59
CA LYS A 805 -31.72 -8.18 2.50
C LYS A 805 -32.50 -8.69 3.72
N ASP A 806 -33.72 -8.20 3.95
CA ASP A 806 -34.54 -8.68 5.06
C ASP A 806 -35.13 -10.05 4.73
N ASN A 807 -35.04 -10.96 5.67
CA ASN A 807 -35.49 -12.34 5.52
C ASN A 807 -36.98 -12.55 5.82
N HIS A 808 -37.69 -11.55 6.34
CA HIS A 808 -39.07 -11.64 6.79
C HIS A 808 -39.96 -10.55 6.20
N ARG A 809 -39.46 -9.35 6.02
CA ARG A 809 -40.25 -8.17 5.68
C ARG A 809 -40.25 -7.84 4.19
N HIS A 810 -41.40 -7.39 3.75
CA HIS A 810 -41.49 -6.69 2.45
C HIS A 810 -41.04 -5.26 2.62
N LEU A 811 -40.24 -4.77 1.73
CA LEU A 811 -39.71 -3.41 1.78
C LEU A 811 -40.23 -2.55 0.64
N GLY A 812 -40.65 -1.33 0.94
CA GLY A 812 -40.75 -0.25 -0.03
C GLY A 812 -39.44 0.50 -0.05
N VAL A 813 -38.88 0.67 -1.22
CA VAL A 813 -37.54 1.22 -1.40
C VAL A 813 -37.63 2.43 -2.33
N GLU A 814 -37.07 3.54 -1.89
CA GLU A 814 -36.86 4.75 -2.67
C GLU A 814 -35.37 4.88 -3.03
N ILE A 815 -35.09 5.08 -4.31
CA ILE A 815 -33.75 5.28 -4.85
C ILE A 815 -33.69 6.69 -5.42
N THR A 816 -32.65 7.44 -5.10
CA THR A 816 -32.45 8.83 -5.55
C THR A 816 -31.13 9.01 -6.27
N GLY A 817 -31.01 10.07 -7.07
CA GLY A 817 -29.82 10.32 -7.90
C GLY A 817 -30.03 10.06 -9.40
N LEU A 818 -31.22 9.63 -9.81
CA LEU A 818 -31.54 9.25 -11.20
C LEU A 818 -32.01 10.42 -12.09
N HIS A 819 -31.63 11.66 -11.81
CA HIS A 819 -32.10 12.86 -12.56
C HIS A 819 -31.82 12.80 -14.07
N HIS A 820 -30.68 12.23 -14.49
CA HIS A 820 -30.31 12.09 -15.90
C HIS A 820 -31.22 11.13 -16.68
N TRP A 821 -31.98 10.29 -15.95
CA TRP A 821 -32.87 9.28 -16.54
C TRP A 821 -34.35 9.55 -16.25
N ASP A 822 -34.69 10.76 -15.82
CA ASP A 822 -36.07 11.14 -15.59
C ASP A 822 -36.92 10.87 -16.83
N GLY A 823 -38.05 10.17 -16.63
CA GLY A 823 -38.95 9.76 -17.70
C GLY A 823 -38.49 8.57 -18.57
N LYS A 824 -37.21 8.13 -18.49
CA LYS A 824 -36.70 6.94 -19.17
C LYS A 824 -37.35 5.67 -18.59
N ARG A 825 -37.62 4.69 -19.42
CA ARG A 825 -38.28 3.44 -18.99
C ARG A 825 -37.24 2.48 -18.45
N PHE A 826 -37.44 2.02 -17.24
CA PHE A 826 -36.73 0.91 -16.59
C PHE A 826 -37.64 -0.31 -16.57
N HIS A 827 -37.29 -1.33 -17.33
CA HIS A 827 -38.05 -2.56 -17.48
C HIS A 827 -37.52 -3.60 -16.51
N LEU A 828 -38.39 -4.21 -15.71
CA LEU A 828 -38.04 -5.34 -14.86
C LEU A 828 -37.67 -6.54 -15.73
N LEU A 829 -36.49 -7.13 -15.48
CA LEU A 829 -36.11 -8.36 -16.15
C LEU A 829 -37.02 -9.50 -15.69
N TYR A 830 -37.50 -10.26 -16.66
CA TYR A 830 -38.38 -11.41 -16.43
C TYR A 830 -39.71 -11.11 -15.73
N GLY A 831 -40.13 -9.86 -15.79
CA GLY A 831 -41.40 -9.39 -15.22
C GLY A 831 -42.11 -8.43 -16.10
N SER A 832 -43.34 -8.03 -15.73
CA SER A 832 -44.14 -7.05 -16.46
C SER A 832 -44.03 -5.63 -15.90
N GLU A 833 -43.33 -5.44 -14.78
CA GLU A 833 -43.19 -4.13 -14.16
C GLU A 833 -42.33 -3.20 -15.03
N MET A 834 -42.74 -1.94 -15.10
CA MET A 834 -42.00 -0.88 -15.77
C MET A 834 -42.11 0.40 -14.93
N HIS A 835 -41.01 0.96 -14.61
CA HIS A 835 -40.92 2.19 -13.83
C HIS A 835 -40.27 3.33 -14.65
N ARG A 836 -40.56 4.57 -14.25
CA ARG A 836 -39.89 5.76 -14.78
C ARG A 836 -39.48 6.64 -13.61
N PRO A 837 -38.21 6.97 -13.48
CA PRO A 837 -37.77 7.97 -12.50
C PRO A 837 -38.50 9.28 -12.71
N ARG A 838 -38.82 9.97 -11.64
CA ARG A 838 -39.37 11.32 -11.61
C ARG A 838 -38.66 12.16 -10.58
N GLN A 839 -38.13 13.29 -11.00
CA GLN A 839 -37.33 14.16 -10.15
C GLN A 839 -36.14 13.39 -9.50
N GLY A 840 -35.50 12.52 -10.31
CA GLY A 840 -34.40 11.69 -9.86
C GLY A 840 -34.76 10.56 -8.91
N ARG A 841 -36.08 10.31 -8.68
CA ARG A 841 -36.57 9.31 -7.72
C ARG A 841 -37.16 8.10 -8.43
N PHE A 842 -36.82 6.92 -7.91
CA PHE A 842 -37.31 5.63 -8.36
C PHE A 842 -37.83 4.86 -7.14
N ILE A 843 -39.04 4.37 -7.20
CA ILE A 843 -39.66 3.67 -6.07
C ILE A 843 -40.10 2.28 -6.53
N THR A 844 -39.78 1.27 -5.74
CA THR A 844 -40.21 -0.11 -5.96
C THR A 844 -40.51 -0.83 -4.64
N ARG A 845 -41.16 -1.98 -4.71
CA ARG A 845 -41.41 -2.86 -3.54
C ARG A 845 -40.77 -4.21 -3.78
N LEU A 846 -40.19 -4.78 -2.75
CA LEU A 846 -39.56 -6.10 -2.80
C LEU A 846 -40.12 -6.97 -1.68
N GLN A 847 -40.30 -8.23 -1.99
CA GLN A 847 -40.55 -9.28 -0.98
C GLN A 847 -39.26 -9.60 -0.21
N ALA A 848 -39.36 -10.33 0.88
CA ALA A 848 -38.21 -10.84 1.61
C ALA A 848 -37.26 -11.60 0.66
N HIS A 849 -35.97 -11.29 0.74
CA HIS A 849 -34.92 -11.84 -0.13
C HIS A 849 -35.19 -11.71 -1.64
N GLU A 850 -36.01 -10.76 -2.06
CA GLU A 850 -36.26 -10.55 -3.49
C GLU A 850 -35.13 -9.74 -4.13
N VAL A 851 -34.78 -10.13 -5.36
CA VAL A 851 -33.90 -9.42 -6.25
C VAL A 851 -34.71 -8.88 -7.42
N LYS A 852 -34.67 -7.57 -7.65
CA LYS A 852 -35.25 -6.95 -8.85
C LYS A 852 -34.13 -6.31 -9.68
N VAL A 853 -34.09 -6.64 -10.95
CA VAL A 853 -33.12 -6.14 -11.89
C VAL A 853 -33.86 -5.37 -12.98
N PHE A 854 -33.58 -4.09 -13.08
CA PHE A 854 -34.21 -3.22 -14.08
C PHE A 854 -33.18 -2.78 -15.13
N SER A 855 -33.58 -2.80 -16.41
CA SER A 855 -32.77 -2.28 -17.51
C SER A 855 -33.53 -1.26 -18.33
N THR A 856 -32.82 -0.24 -18.81
CA THR A 856 -33.36 0.68 -19.80
C THR A 856 -33.43 0.07 -21.20
N HIS A 857 -32.84 -1.13 -21.40
CA HIS A 857 -32.84 -1.83 -22.69
C HIS A 857 -34.00 -2.82 -22.78
N PRO A 858 -35.04 -2.56 -23.59
CA PRO A 858 -36.30 -3.33 -23.58
C PRO A 858 -36.16 -4.78 -24.07
N GLN A 859 -35.13 -5.10 -24.87
CA GLN A 859 -34.92 -6.48 -25.35
C GLN A 859 -34.43 -7.43 -24.25
N ARG A 860 -33.76 -6.93 -23.20
CA ARG A 860 -33.32 -7.75 -22.07
C ARG A 860 -34.52 -8.23 -21.23
N ALA A 861 -35.64 -7.55 -21.26
CA ALA A 861 -36.86 -7.93 -20.54
C ALA A 861 -37.57 -9.13 -21.16
N ARG A 862 -37.26 -9.54 -22.42
CA ARG A 862 -38.02 -10.53 -23.17
C ARG A 862 -37.49 -11.96 -23.15
N GLY A 863 -36.35 -12.22 -22.50
CA GLY A 863 -35.65 -13.51 -22.62
C GLY A 863 -35.79 -14.46 -21.45
N ARG A 864 -36.76 -15.35 -21.46
CA ARG A 864 -36.64 -16.72 -20.97
C ARG A 864 -37.06 -17.67 -22.07
N SER A 865 -36.15 -18.49 -22.56
CA SER A 865 -36.49 -19.53 -23.54
C SER A 865 -36.84 -20.89 -22.89
N SER A 866 -36.99 -21.00 -21.60
CA SER A 866 -37.46 -22.25 -20.91
C SER A 866 -38.71 -21.94 -20.13
N GLY A 867 -39.84 -22.50 -20.61
CA GLY A 867 -41.19 -22.32 -20.07
C GLY A 867 -41.44 -23.03 -18.70
N ARG A 868 -40.52 -22.90 -17.75
CA ARG A 868 -40.75 -23.29 -16.36
C ARG A 868 -40.72 -22.05 -15.49
N ASP A 869 -41.88 -21.76 -14.89
CA ASP A 869 -42.08 -20.74 -13.88
C ASP A 869 -41.42 -21.27 -12.58
N TYR A 870 -40.18 -20.96 -12.32
CA TYR A 870 -39.58 -21.14 -11.00
C TYR A 870 -40.14 -20.04 -10.11
N GLY A 871 -41.27 -20.29 -9.45
CA GLY A 871 -42.07 -19.35 -8.67
C GLY A 871 -41.24 -18.30 -7.94
N ASN A 872 -41.66 -17.04 -8.08
CA ASN A 872 -41.08 -15.85 -7.44
C ASN A 872 -40.98 -15.97 -5.92
#